data_9da5bbf1d2d209d794cee0ddb265e642
#
_entry.id   9da5bbf1d2d209d794cee0ddb265e642
#
_cell.length_a   1.000
_cell.length_b   1.000
_cell.length_c   1.000
_cell.angle_alpha   90.00
_cell.angle_beta   90.00
_cell.angle_gamma   90.00
#
_symmetry.space_group_name_H-M   'P 1'
#
loop_
_entity.id
_entity.type
_entity.pdbx_description
1 polymer ?
#
loop_
_entity_poly.entity_id
_entity_poly.type
_entity_poly.pdbx_seq_one_letter_code
_entity_poly.pdbx_strand_id
1 'polypeptide(L)'
;MIEVIEKTTMNVTPMTNILVVITDNPMKPLQTLYELIDNGIDSFYRSKLLGFEIKNPLLDIRIPTLSEIKNNQGVLSVRDNACGLSYEETNRAVTAGFSGKNKYDSLGLFGMGFNIATGKLGVETHFRTAKESDEYAIDVKINLKEMTRNNSYDIPCEKIRKEEGFKTGTIVEVSQWWEKGNPKRTHIEKLASMTDKSVCDAIGRVYATILRENKIKIYVNSKRCEAYEPCCWSEKRYVETKKYGNIYAKYSIDQVLHSERRCVNCGALLLDNDMNCSECGSSKIRTIEEHVYGWVGIQRYLDRQEFGIDLIRNGRAICIGEKDAFFTWEDETGRKNPEYPQENEGRGRIIGELHMDYVPVDYTKSDFVRTTPQWTRAIKYIRGDASLLPSKQGDIPNNSVIFKLYQGYHQMSTPGKKSLYIGYWSESQNKPVTFDKATMDEYIQGFNEKKPGNYKEEDWWALVEQADAKPVEELDTCPNCGTQIFNDSEVCDICGNIIKGKQCINPECGKRIRISQTVCDYCGQKQILEVDNEWRCEICGTKNSPLLDICKGCGEKIGTKLHLSEEYLDGLAEEKPEYSIANCSIQLANGKYTDNYKVTTLFTLSHIVPNKSKINLPYYTVNSMQGKKIYIDPKHELFNKYGGKAEYVIAYEAALAIYDNYPSLSVGYKEHTVANIMWNIIRSYFFSSLQSDENVIKERIRSLISNIYDRISGFVSEDVQSDLSKELIENVVQNLLENNKGERLSEVFVDGSFVKYLDDVKVSSLFQLKPDLFFDGIVFADNYNKIEGVSLEVKYDLQKRLCRKYGNYLDSIVDFLESKNMTSEEIERVELAYKIIEKKVVSDVC
;
A
#
# COMPACT_ATOMS: atom_id res chain seq x y z
N MET A 1 -14.04 -36.36 44.52
CA MET A 1 -14.41 -37.21 43.37
C MET A 1 -15.88 -36.90 43.07
N ILE A 2 -16.17 -36.60 41.79
CA ILE A 2 -17.54 -36.36 41.34
C ILE A 2 -18.19 -37.73 41.20
N GLU A 3 -19.31 -37.96 41.87
CA GLU A 3 -20.06 -39.21 41.78
C GLU A 3 -20.85 -39.22 40.49
N VAL A 4 -20.60 -40.19 39.62
CA VAL A 4 -21.31 -40.37 38.36
C VAL A 4 -22.57 -41.18 38.63
N ILE A 5 -23.72 -40.48 38.57
CA ILE A 5 -25.04 -41.11 38.85
C ILE A 5 -25.52 -41.92 37.62
N GLU A 6 -25.29 -41.42 36.41
CA GLU A 6 -25.70 -42.09 35.16
C GLU A 6 -24.70 -41.78 34.04
N LYS A 7 -24.40 -42.77 33.20
CA LYS A 7 -23.57 -42.63 31.99
C LYS A 7 -24.47 -42.73 30.77
N THR A 8 -24.61 -41.63 30.02
CA THR A 8 -25.30 -41.59 28.72
C THR A 8 -24.35 -41.09 27.63
N THR A 9 -24.72 -41.32 26.39
CA THR A 9 -23.99 -40.78 25.23
C THR A 9 -24.85 -39.74 24.52
N MET A 10 -24.23 -38.65 24.08
CA MET A 10 -24.88 -37.62 23.27
C MET A 10 -24.29 -37.64 21.86
N ASN A 11 -25.14 -37.49 20.85
CA ASN A 11 -24.67 -37.28 19.47
C ASN A 11 -24.34 -35.80 19.27
N VAL A 12 -23.08 -35.51 19.02
CA VAL A 12 -22.56 -34.16 18.78
C VAL A 12 -22.24 -33.90 17.28
N THR A 13 -22.83 -34.71 16.37
CA THR A 13 -22.67 -34.47 14.92
C THR A 13 -23.22 -33.11 14.57
N PRO A 14 -22.42 -32.22 13.92
CA PRO A 14 -22.88 -30.90 13.55
C PRO A 14 -24.07 -30.93 12.58
N MET A 15 -24.96 -29.94 12.69
CA MET A 15 -26.01 -29.71 11.69
C MET A 15 -25.38 -29.31 10.36
N THR A 16 -26.05 -29.61 9.24
CA THR A 16 -25.55 -29.29 7.87
C THR A 16 -25.29 -27.81 7.63
N ASN A 17 -25.95 -26.92 8.38
CA ASN A 17 -25.70 -25.51 8.37
C ASN A 17 -24.22 -25.14 8.67
N ILE A 18 -23.47 -26.02 9.34
CA ILE A 18 -22.00 -25.80 9.58
C ILE A 18 -21.25 -25.56 8.27
N LEU A 19 -21.68 -26.23 7.15
CA LEU A 19 -21.06 -26.05 5.85
C LEU A 19 -21.23 -24.62 5.27
N VAL A 20 -22.32 -23.95 5.65
CA VAL A 20 -22.54 -22.53 5.28
C VAL A 20 -21.77 -21.62 6.22
N VAL A 21 -21.76 -21.91 7.52
CA VAL A 21 -21.07 -21.10 8.54
C VAL A 21 -19.55 -21.06 8.32
N ILE A 22 -18.91 -22.19 7.99
CA ILE A 22 -17.46 -22.23 7.74
C ILE A 22 -17.04 -21.35 6.53
N THR A 23 -17.98 -21.00 5.65
CA THR A 23 -17.70 -20.08 4.54
C THR A 23 -17.71 -18.61 4.95
N ASP A 24 -18.13 -18.27 6.19
CA ASP A 24 -18.12 -16.91 6.74
C ASP A 24 -16.75 -16.55 7.37
N ASN A 25 -15.67 -16.87 6.67
CA ASN A 25 -14.30 -16.57 7.08
C ASN A 25 -13.74 -15.32 6.34
N PRO A 26 -12.62 -14.71 6.79
CA PRO A 26 -12.05 -13.48 6.21
C PRO A 26 -11.31 -13.68 4.88
N MET A 27 -11.37 -14.88 4.28
CA MET A 27 -10.65 -15.21 3.04
C MET A 27 -11.01 -14.26 1.90
N LYS A 28 -10.01 -13.73 1.20
CA LYS A 28 -10.18 -12.81 0.07
C LYS A 28 -10.56 -13.56 -1.23
N PRO A 29 -11.13 -12.88 -2.25
CA PRO A 29 -11.56 -13.52 -3.51
C PRO A 29 -10.47 -14.37 -4.19
N LEU A 30 -9.25 -13.85 -4.33
CA LEU A 30 -8.14 -14.62 -4.92
C LEU A 30 -7.72 -15.80 -4.05
N GLN A 31 -7.82 -15.71 -2.73
CA GLN A 31 -7.47 -16.82 -1.84
C GLN A 31 -8.41 -18.02 -2.03
N THR A 32 -9.69 -17.78 -2.30
CA THR A 32 -10.62 -18.88 -2.63
C THR A 32 -10.25 -19.55 -3.95
N LEU A 33 -9.80 -18.78 -4.93
CA LEU A 33 -9.30 -19.34 -6.18
C LEU A 33 -8.02 -20.16 -5.97
N TYR A 34 -7.11 -19.66 -5.12
CA TYR A 34 -5.87 -20.38 -4.79
C TYR A 34 -6.12 -21.71 -4.11
N GLU A 35 -7.17 -21.87 -3.29
CA GLU A 35 -7.52 -23.18 -2.72
C GLU A 35 -7.90 -24.22 -3.78
N LEU A 36 -8.57 -23.78 -4.86
CA LEU A 36 -8.90 -24.67 -5.98
C LEU A 36 -7.66 -24.98 -6.84
N ILE A 37 -6.78 -24.00 -7.03
CA ILE A 37 -5.50 -24.19 -7.72
C ILE A 37 -4.61 -25.16 -6.94
N ASP A 38 -4.50 -24.99 -5.61
CA ASP A 38 -3.72 -25.87 -4.73
C ASP A 38 -4.17 -27.34 -4.89
N ASN A 39 -5.49 -27.59 -4.92
CA ASN A 39 -6.03 -28.93 -5.12
C ASN A 39 -5.64 -29.52 -6.48
N GLY A 40 -5.65 -28.71 -7.53
CA GLY A 40 -5.18 -29.12 -8.86
C GLY A 40 -3.68 -29.42 -8.87
N ILE A 41 -2.86 -28.59 -8.23
CA ILE A 41 -1.41 -28.84 -8.10
C ILE A 41 -1.14 -30.11 -7.30
N ASP A 42 -1.82 -30.32 -6.18
CA ASP A 42 -1.73 -31.54 -5.38
C ASP A 42 -2.14 -32.78 -6.19
N SER A 43 -3.09 -32.67 -7.12
CA SER A 43 -3.48 -33.77 -8.02
C SER A 43 -2.32 -34.19 -8.93
N PHE A 44 -1.50 -33.27 -9.42
CA PHE A 44 -0.30 -33.59 -10.17
C PHE A 44 0.79 -34.23 -9.32
N TYR A 45 1.05 -33.70 -8.10
CA TYR A 45 2.00 -34.31 -7.18
C TYR A 45 1.59 -35.74 -6.79
N ARG A 46 0.29 -35.96 -6.56
CA ARG A 46 -0.29 -37.28 -6.31
C ARG A 46 -0.12 -38.19 -7.52
N SER A 47 -0.35 -37.73 -8.75
CA SER A 47 -0.16 -38.50 -9.96
C SER A 47 1.26 -39.01 -10.06
N LYS A 48 2.25 -38.16 -9.80
CA LYS A 48 3.67 -38.51 -9.79
C LYS A 48 3.99 -39.56 -8.72
N LEU A 49 3.43 -39.43 -7.51
CA LEU A 49 3.61 -40.39 -6.42
C LEU A 49 3.03 -41.78 -6.77
N LEU A 50 1.94 -41.82 -7.55
CA LEU A 50 1.29 -43.04 -8.03
C LEU A 50 1.97 -43.61 -9.30
N GLY A 51 3.03 -42.98 -9.78
CA GLY A 51 3.76 -43.42 -10.97
C GLY A 51 3.12 -43.00 -12.30
N PHE A 52 2.13 -42.09 -12.29
CA PHE A 52 1.55 -41.54 -13.53
C PHE A 52 2.36 -40.36 -14.01
N GLU A 53 2.93 -40.47 -15.21
CA GLU A 53 3.62 -39.35 -15.85
C GLU A 53 2.65 -38.54 -16.72
N ILE A 54 2.37 -37.30 -16.31
CA ILE A 54 1.53 -36.37 -17.05
C ILE A 54 2.43 -35.53 -17.96
N LYS A 55 2.40 -35.80 -19.29
CA LYS A 55 3.29 -35.15 -20.27
C LYS A 55 3.17 -33.61 -20.32
N ASN A 56 1.99 -33.06 -20.12
CA ASN A 56 1.72 -31.62 -20.13
C ASN A 56 0.77 -31.27 -19.00
N PRO A 57 1.25 -31.15 -17.75
CA PRO A 57 0.39 -30.77 -16.64
C PRO A 57 -0.24 -29.39 -16.88
N LEU A 58 -1.58 -29.32 -16.86
CA LEU A 58 -2.37 -28.16 -17.21
C LEU A 58 -3.47 -27.91 -16.18
N LEU A 59 -3.52 -26.69 -15.69
CA LEU A 59 -4.67 -26.14 -14.96
C LEU A 59 -5.34 -25.08 -15.84
N ASP A 60 -6.62 -25.27 -16.14
CA ASP A 60 -7.43 -24.34 -16.91
C ASP A 60 -8.53 -23.77 -16.03
N ILE A 61 -8.57 -22.45 -15.93
CA ILE A 61 -9.45 -21.70 -15.03
C ILE A 61 -10.34 -20.80 -15.87
N ARG A 62 -11.65 -20.92 -15.67
CA ARG A 62 -12.63 -19.99 -16.20
C ARG A 62 -13.24 -19.18 -15.06
N ILE A 63 -13.18 -17.87 -15.18
CA ILE A 63 -13.85 -16.92 -14.30
C ILE A 63 -14.99 -16.29 -15.09
N PRO A 64 -16.25 -16.36 -14.61
CA PRO A 64 -17.37 -15.75 -15.29
C PRO A 64 -17.28 -14.23 -15.28
N THR A 65 -17.87 -13.59 -16.26
CA THR A 65 -17.97 -12.14 -16.33
C THR A 65 -18.98 -11.58 -15.33
N LEU A 66 -18.84 -10.32 -14.94
CA LEU A 66 -19.83 -9.63 -14.09
C LEU A 66 -21.25 -9.66 -14.69
N SER A 67 -21.36 -9.63 -16.04
CA SER A 67 -22.65 -9.72 -16.72
C SER A 67 -23.29 -11.08 -16.53
N GLU A 68 -22.56 -12.16 -16.70
CA GLU A 68 -23.04 -13.53 -16.45
C GLU A 68 -23.50 -13.68 -15.00
N ILE A 69 -22.72 -13.19 -14.02
CA ILE A 69 -23.10 -13.27 -12.60
C ILE A 69 -24.38 -12.47 -12.34
N LYS A 70 -24.49 -11.23 -12.83
CA LYS A 70 -25.69 -10.39 -12.64
C LYS A 70 -26.95 -11.03 -13.19
N ASN A 71 -26.85 -11.77 -14.27
CA ASN A 71 -27.94 -12.50 -14.91
C ASN A 71 -28.19 -13.89 -14.31
N ASN A 72 -27.51 -14.24 -13.20
CA ASN A 72 -27.52 -15.58 -12.59
C ASN A 72 -27.09 -16.69 -13.56
N GLN A 73 -26.18 -16.36 -14.47
CA GLN A 73 -25.59 -17.23 -15.47
C GLN A 73 -24.08 -17.36 -15.24
N GLY A 74 -23.43 -18.16 -16.06
CA GLY A 74 -21.99 -18.38 -16.00
C GLY A 74 -21.59 -19.41 -14.93
N VAL A 75 -20.37 -19.90 -15.08
CA VAL A 75 -19.78 -20.93 -14.22
C VAL A 75 -18.32 -20.52 -13.97
N LEU A 76 -17.87 -20.57 -12.72
CA LEU A 76 -16.47 -20.58 -12.40
C LEU A 76 -16.01 -22.03 -12.48
N SER A 77 -14.96 -22.31 -13.27
CA SER A 77 -14.41 -23.68 -13.34
C SER A 77 -12.91 -23.69 -13.14
N VAL A 78 -12.42 -24.75 -12.49
CA VAL A 78 -11.00 -25.09 -12.39
C VAL A 78 -10.85 -26.55 -12.84
N ARG A 79 -10.09 -26.77 -13.90
CA ARG A 79 -9.88 -28.07 -14.49
C ARG A 79 -8.41 -28.44 -14.47
N ASP A 80 -8.10 -29.65 -14.04
CA ASP A 80 -6.78 -30.26 -14.19
C ASP A 80 -6.85 -31.47 -15.15
N ASN A 81 -5.71 -31.88 -15.67
CA ASN A 81 -5.55 -33.10 -16.47
C ASN A 81 -4.69 -34.15 -15.75
N ALA A 82 -4.78 -34.22 -14.43
CA ALA A 82 -4.08 -35.21 -13.61
C ALA A 82 -4.69 -36.62 -13.73
N CYS A 83 -4.28 -37.57 -12.89
CA CYS A 83 -4.72 -38.97 -13.00
C CYS A 83 -6.19 -39.24 -12.62
N GLY A 84 -6.93 -38.23 -12.12
CA GLY A 84 -8.31 -38.39 -11.61
C GLY A 84 -8.41 -39.19 -10.32
N LEU A 85 -9.63 -39.39 -9.82
CA LEU A 85 -9.93 -40.05 -8.53
C LEU A 85 -10.84 -41.24 -8.72
N SER A 86 -10.72 -42.28 -7.83
CA SER A 86 -11.71 -43.33 -7.70
C SER A 86 -12.94 -42.83 -6.93
N TYR A 87 -13.97 -43.65 -6.85
CA TYR A 87 -15.18 -43.34 -6.08
C TYR A 87 -14.87 -43.08 -4.59
N GLU A 88 -14.06 -43.94 -3.95
CA GLU A 88 -13.67 -43.79 -2.55
C GLU A 88 -12.80 -42.55 -2.33
N GLU A 89 -11.90 -42.25 -3.27
CA GLU A 89 -11.05 -41.04 -3.23
C GLU A 89 -11.88 -39.78 -3.45
N THR A 90 -12.88 -39.84 -4.32
CA THR A 90 -13.82 -38.72 -4.57
C THR A 90 -14.64 -38.43 -3.32
N ASN A 91 -15.22 -39.48 -2.68
CA ASN A 91 -15.94 -39.31 -1.44
C ASN A 91 -15.11 -38.63 -0.34
N ARG A 92 -13.84 -39.04 -0.21
CA ARG A 92 -12.88 -38.41 0.73
C ARG A 92 -12.55 -36.98 0.36
N ALA A 93 -12.41 -36.68 -0.94
CA ALA A 93 -12.04 -35.36 -1.42
C ALA A 93 -13.13 -34.30 -1.18
N VAL A 94 -14.41 -34.69 -1.26
CA VAL A 94 -15.54 -33.78 -1.03
C VAL A 94 -16.00 -33.73 0.45
N THR A 95 -15.56 -34.67 1.29
CA THR A 95 -15.90 -34.70 2.71
C THR A 95 -15.15 -33.62 3.47
N ALA A 96 -15.88 -32.72 4.12
CA ALA A 96 -15.29 -31.65 4.93
C ALA A 96 -14.57 -32.23 6.16
N GLY A 97 -13.35 -31.73 6.41
CA GLY A 97 -12.53 -32.17 7.54
C GLY A 97 -11.72 -33.45 7.29
N PHE A 98 -11.87 -34.12 6.15
CA PHE A 98 -11.03 -35.26 5.80
C PHE A 98 -9.74 -34.77 5.13
N SER A 99 -8.59 -34.98 5.79
CA SER A 99 -7.27 -34.76 5.24
C SER A 99 -6.47 -36.06 5.31
N GLY A 100 -6.46 -36.81 4.21
CA GLY A 100 -5.57 -37.95 4.04
C GLY A 100 -4.19 -37.58 3.51
N LYS A 101 -3.89 -36.31 3.39
CA LYS A 101 -2.67 -35.77 2.84
C LYS A 101 -1.58 -35.61 3.91
N ASN A 102 -0.33 -35.84 3.53
CA ASN A 102 0.80 -35.58 4.40
C ASN A 102 0.94 -34.06 4.61
N LYS A 103 1.01 -33.64 5.87
CA LYS A 103 1.11 -32.22 6.26
C LYS A 103 2.36 -31.50 5.72
N TYR A 104 3.40 -32.25 5.36
CA TYR A 104 4.69 -31.70 4.92
C TYR A 104 4.79 -31.58 3.39
N ASP A 105 4.14 -32.47 2.64
CA ASP A 105 4.34 -32.59 1.18
C ASP A 105 3.16 -32.08 0.35
N SER A 106 2.10 -31.57 0.98
CA SER A 106 0.89 -31.13 0.29
C SER A 106 0.59 -29.66 0.51
N LEU A 107 -0.04 -29.02 -0.46
CA LEU A 107 -0.59 -27.66 -0.33
C LEU A 107 -1.93 -27.67 0.43
N GLY A 108 -2.77 -28.68 0.19
CA GLY A 108 -4.05 -28.87 0.90
C GLY A 108 -3.88 -29.57 2.26
N LEU A 109 -3.95 -28.83 3.37
CA LEU A 109 -3.57 -29.33 4.70
C LEU A 109 -4.73 -29.75 5.58
N PHE A 110 -5.86 -29.05 5.52
CA PHE A 110 -6.89 -29.09 6.55
C PHE A 110 -8.16 -29.85 6.14
N GLY A 111 -8.29 -30.28 4.88
CA GLY A 111 -9.46 -30.99 4.38
C GLY A 111 -10.74 -30.15 4.32
N MET A 112 -10.64 -28.84 4.53
CA MET A 112 -11.80 -27.91 4.49
C MET A 112 -11.71 -26.87 3.36
N GLY A 113 -10.53 -26.68 2.77
CA GLY A 113 -10.29 -25.62 1.79
C GLY A 113 -11.23 -25.70 0.58
N PHE A 114 -11.51 -26.90 0.08
CA PHE A 114 -12.43 -27.13 -1.03
C PHE A 114 -13.85 -26.65 -0.69
N ASN A 115 -14.41 -27.12 0.43
CA ASN A 115 -15.78 -26.79 0.84
C ASN A 115 -15.94 -25.29 1.17
N ILE A 116 -14.94 -24.71 1.81
CA ILE A 116 -14.90 -23.26 2.11
C ILE A 116 -14.85 -22.45 0.81
N ALA A 117 -13.94 -22.78 -0.09
CA ALA A 117 -13.73 -22.01 -1.32
C ALA A 117 -14.97 -22.08 -2.22
N THR A 118 -15.47 -23.28 -2.52
CA THR A 118 -16.64 -23.45 -3.38
C THR A 118 -17.90 -22.83 -2.80
N GLY A 119 -18.17 -23.05 -1.51
CA GLY A 119 -19.34 -22.49 -0.84
C GLY A 119 -19.29 -20.97 -0.67
N LYS A 120 -18.11 -20.38 -0.62
CA LYS A 120 -17.95 -18.91 -0.61
C LYS A 120 -18.15 -18.31 -1.99
N LEU A 121 -17.75 -19.01 -3.04
CA LEU A 121 -17.92 -18.59 -4.43
C LEU A 121 -19.36 -18.71 -4.91
N GLY A 122 -20.05 -19.83 -4.60
CA GLY A 122 -21.41 -20.05 -5.07
C GLY A 122 -22.20 -21.03 -4.19
N VAL A 123 -23.42 -21.33 -4.61
CA VAL A 123 -24.36 -22.22 -3.88
C VAL A 123 -24.24 -23.67 -4.32
N GLU A 124 -23.98 -23.89 -5.61
CA GLU A 124 -23.91 -25.21 -6.21
C GLU A 124 -22.52 -25.47 -6.77
N THR A 125 -21.98 -26.65 -6.47
CA THR A 125 -20.69 -27.13 -6.93
C THR A 125 -20.85 -28.49 -7.59
N HIS A 126 -20.37 -28.64 -8.80
CA HIS A 126 -20.13 -29.92 -9.46
C HIS A 126 -18.65 -30.30 -9.34
N PHE A 127 -18.41 -31.45 -8.75
CA PHE A 127 -17.08 -32.04 -8.66
C PHE A 127 -17.04 -33.24 -9.59
N ARG A 128 -16.43 -33.10 -10.75
CA ARG A 128 -16.37 -34.13 -11.79
C ARG A 128 -14.95 -34.65 -11.91
N THR A 129 -14.77 -35.98 -11.87
CA THR A 129 -13.44 -36.58 -11.98
C THR A 129 -13.49 -37.87 -12.80
N ALA A 130 -12.41 -38.16 -13.50
CA ALA A 130 -12.27 -39.38 -14.32
C ALA A 130 -10.84 -39.88 -14.32
N LYS A 131 -10.66 -41.21 -14.22
CA LYS A 131 -9.38 -41.86 -14.51
C LYS A 131 -9.31 -42.19 -16.00
N GLU A 132 -8.13 -42.27 -16.58
CA GLU A 132 -7.95 -42.57 -18.01
C GLU A 132 -8.52 -43.95 -18.37
N SER A 133 -8.37 -44.92 -17.45
CA SER A 133 -8.86 -46.30 -17.62
C SER A 133 -10.39 -46.44 -17.60
N ASP A 134 -11.11 -45.47 -17.07
CA ASP A 134 -12.54 -45.61 -16.83
C ASP A 134 -13.35 -45.16 -18.03
N GLU A 135 -14.47 -45.82 -18.34
CA GLU A 135 -15.38 -45.39 -19.40
C GLU A 135 -16.23 -44.18 -19.01
N TYR A 136 -16.41 -43.97 -17.70
CA TYR A 136 -17.28 -42.95 -17.10
C TYR A 136 -16.49 -41.97 -16.24
N ALA A 137 -17.03 -40.77 -16.14
CA ALA A 137 -16.65 -39.81 -15.10
C ALA A 137 -17.61 -39.94 -13.90
N ILE A 138 -17.11 -39.64 -12.73
CA ILE A 138 -17.89 -39.48 -11.50
C ILE A 138 -18.27 -38.02 -11.39
N ASP A 139 -19.56 -37.69 -11.30
CA ASP A 139 -20.09 -36.35 -11.07
C ASP A 139 -20.76 -36.29 -9.71
N VAL A 140 -20.31 -35.43 -8.85
CA VAL A 140 -20.84 -35.18 -7.51
C VAL A 140 -21.43 -33.80 -7.46
N LYS A 141 -22.72 -33.70 -7.12
CA LYS A 141 -23.40 -32.42 -7.01
C LYS A 141 -23.59 -32.03 -5.54
N ILE A 142 -23.00 -30.89 -5.16
CA ILE A 142 -23.10 -30.30 -3.81
C ILE A 142 -23.92 -29.03 -3.91
N ASN A 143 -25.11 -28.98 -3.31
CA ASN A 143 -25.93 -27.79 -3.22
C ASN A 143 -26.18 -27.43 -1.75
N LEU A 144 -25.53 -26.39 -1.28
CA LEU A 144 -25.52 -25.99 0.14
C LEU A 144 -26.92 -25.62 0.66
N LYS A 145 -27.76 -25.01 -0.17
CA LYS A 145 -29.15 -24.68 0.20
C LYS A 145 -30.02 -25.94 0.34
N GLU A 146 -29.87 -26.90 -0.56
CA GLU A 146 -30.61 -28.18 -0.50
C GLU A 146 -30.17 -29.02 0.70
N MET A 147 -28.85 -29.11 0.92
CA MET A 147 -28.31 -29.84 2.08
C MET A 147 -28.81 -29.24 3.40
N THR A 148 -28.81 -27.91 3.52
CA THR A 148 -29.30 -27.25 4.74
C THR A 148 -30.80 -27.44 4.92
N ARG A 149 -31.59 -27.30 3.83
CA ARG A 149 -33.04 -27.47 3.87
C ARG A 149 -33.44 -28.88 4.25
N ASN A 150 -32.74 -29.88 3.72
CA ASN A 150 -33.05 -31.30 3.95
C ASN A 150 -32.35 -31.84 5.22
N ASN A 151 -31.47 -31.06 5.83
CA ASN A 151 -30.62 -31.45 6.94
C ASN A 151 -29.92 -32.80 6.71
N SER A 152 -29.40 -33.01 5.50
CA SER A 152 -28.68 -34.24 5.10
C SER A 152 -27.32 -33.92 4.54
N TYR A 153 -26.37 -34.77 4.91
CA TYR A 153 -25.02 -34.76 4.33
C TYR A 153 -24.91 -35.66 3.09
N ASP A 154 -25.96 -36.42 2.74
CA ASP A 154 -26.00 -37.21 1.54
C ASP A 154 -26.20 -36.31 0.32
N ILE A 155 -25.32 -36.48 -0.65
CA ILE A 155 -25.28 -35.68 -1.87
C ILE A 155 -25.39 -36.57 -3.11
N PRO A 156 -26.05 -36.14 -4.19
CA PRO A 156 -26.10 -36.86 -5.45
C PRO A 156 -24.73 -37.16 -6.02
N CYS A 157 -24.52 -38.39 -6.42
CA CYS A 157 -23.29 -38.82 -7.09
C CYS A 157 -23.68 -39.73 -8.27
N GLU A 158 -23.29 -39.36 -9.47
CA GLU A 158 -23.69 -40.02 -10.70
C GLU A 158 -22.47 -40.48 -11.50
N LYS A 159 -22.60 -41.55 -12.27
CA LYS A 159 -21.67 -41.94 -13.31
C LYS A 159 -22.18 -41.42 -14.64
N ILE A 160 -21.44 -40.52 -15.25
CA ILE A 160 -21.78 -39.90 -16.50
C ILE A 160 -20.79 -40.30 -17.61
N ARG A 161 -21.18 -40.27 -18.88
CA ARG A 161 -20.21 -40.47 -19.98
C ARG A 161 -19.22 -39.35 -19.99
N LYS A 162 -17.94 -39.70 -20.28
CA LYS A 162 -16.90 -38.67 -20.44
C LYS A 162 -17.26 -37.75 -21.59
N GLU A 163 -17.11 -36.46 -21.35
CA GLU A 163 -17.24 -35.45 -22.39
C GLU A 163 -16.09 -35.52 -23.39
N GLU A 164 -16.32 -35.07 -24.63
CA GLU A 164 -15.26 -34.96 -25.63
C GLU A 164 -14.17 -33.99 -25.12
N GLY A 165 -12.92 -34.43 -25.10
CA GLY A 165 -11.79 -33.68 -24.57
C GLY A 165 -11.56 -33.80 -23.05
N PHE A 166 -12.42 -34.55 -22.30
CA PHE A 166 -12.18 -34.85 -20.87
C PHE A 166 -11.86 -36.34 -20.69
N LYS A 167 -10.60 -36.71 -20.92
CA LYS A 167 -10.14 -38.11 -20.79
C LYS A 167 -9.81 -38.51 -19.37
N THR A 168 -9.16 -37.60 -18.62
CA THR A 168 -8.66 -37.83 -17.26
C THR A 168 -8.53 -36.48 -16.51
N GLY A 169 -8.52 -36.50 -15.19
CA GLY A 169 -8.36 -35.31 -14.35
C GLY A 169 -9.59 -35.00 -13.50
N THR A 170 -9.66 -33.78 -13.05
CA THR A 170 -10.75 -33.26 -12.22
C THR A 170 -11.23 -31.90 -12.74
N ILE A 171 -12.54 -31.69 -12.71
CA ILE A 171 -13.19 -30.41 -12.99
C ILE A 171 -14.01 -30.03 -11.75
N VAL A 172 -13.76 -28.84 -11.21
CA VAL A 172 -14.58 -28.22 -10.17
C VAL A 172 -15.31 -27.05 -10.81
N GLU A 173 -16.64 -27.12 -10.82
CA GLU A 173 -17.51 -26.08 -11.38
C GLU A 173 -18.37 -25.51 -10.26
N VAL A 174 -18.39 -24.18 -10.12
CA VAL A 174 -19.21 -23.46 -9.15
C VAL A 174 -20.19 -22.58 -9.89
N SER A 175 -21.45 -22.71 -9.56
CA SER A 175 -22.58 -22.01 -10.17
C SER A 175 -23.66 -21.65 -9.15
N GLN A 176 -24.78 -21.11 -9.62
CA GLN A 176 -25.87 -20.65 -8.75
C GLN A 176 -25.37 -19.69 -7.67
N TRP A 177 -25.22 -18.44 -8.05
CA TRP A 177 -24.65 -17.42 -7.18
C TRP A 177 -25.55 -17.09 -5.99
N TRP A 178 -24.96 -16.75 -4.87
CA TRP A 178 -25.67 -16.23 -3.72
C TRP A 178 -26.58 -15.04 -4.10
N GLU A 179 -27.64 -14.83 -3.37
CA GLU A 179 -28.63 -13.79 -3.63
C GLU A 179 -28.02 -12.37 -3.49
N LYS A 180 -28.62 -11.40 -4.19
CA LYS A 180 -28.23 -9.99 -4.05
C LYS A 180 -28.44 -9.57 -2.58
N GLY A 181 -27.44 -8.88 -2.03
CA GLY A 181 -27.42 -8.50 -0.61
C GLY A 181 -26.67 -9.48 0.30
N ASN A 182 -26.42 -10.70 -0.14
CA ASN A 182 -25.56 -11.62 0.60
C ASN A 182 -24.08 -11.22 0.41
N PRO A 183 -23.27 -11.10 1.50
CA PRO A 183 -21.84 -10.75 1.39
C PRO A 183 -21.05 -11.69 0.47
N LYS A 184 -21.42 -12.96 0.38
CA LYS A 184 -20.80 -13.96 -0.50
C LYS A 184 -21.03 -13.65 -1.99
N ARG A 185 -22.16 -13.02 -2.35
CA ARG A 185 -22.38 -12.52 -3.72
C ARG A 185 -21.34 -11.49 -4.11
N THR A 186 -21.04 -10.54 -3.22
CA THR A 186 -20.00 -9.52 -3.45
C THR A 186 -18.62 -10.15 -3.62
N HIS A 187 -18.38 -11.31 -3.03
CA HIS A 187 -17.12 -12.03 -3.12
C HIS A 187 -16.79 -12.48 -4.56
N ILE A 188 -17.73 -13.19 -5.20
CA ILE A 188 -17.56 -13.61 -6.60
C ILE A 188 -17.61 -12.42 -7.57
N GLU A 189 -18.43 -11.40 -7.30
CA GLU A 189 -18.48 -10.18 -8.12
C GLU A 189 -17.15 -9.43 -8.09
N LYS A 190 -16.46 -9.35 -6.95
CA LYS A 190 -15.11 -8.79 -6.85
C LYS A 190 -14.10 -9.60 -7.66
N LEU A 191 -14.15 -10.93 -7.61
CA LEU A 191 -13.26 -11.76 -8.41
C LEU A 191 -13.50 -11.54 -9.91
N ALA A 192 -14.75 -11.52 -10.34
CA ALA A 192 -15.15 -11.30 -11.74
C ALA A 192 -14.92 -9.86 -12.24
N SER A 193 -14.73 -8.88 -11.33
CA SER A 193 -14.38 -7.51 -11.69
C SER A 193 -12.89 -7.33 -11.98
N MET A 194 -12.05 -8.28 -11.60
CA MET A 194 -10.62 -8.25 -11.88
C MET A 194 -10.38 -8.54 -13.38
N THR A 195 -9.39 -7.87 -13.94
CA THR A 195 -8.97 -8.20 -15.32
C THR A 195 -8.25 -9.55 -15.34
N ASP A 196 -8.38 -10.30 -16.45
CA ASP A 196 -7.64 -11.56 -16.62
C ASP A 196 -6.13 -11.36 -16.39
N LYS A 197 -5.58 -10.22 -16.85
CA LYS A 197 -4.16 -9.89 -16.64
C LYS A 197 -3.85 -9.81 -15.13
N SER A 198 -4.64 -9.08 -14.35
CA SER A 198 -4.38 -8.93 -12.91
C SER A 198 -4.50 -10.25 -12.14
N VAL A 199 -5.42 -11.14 -12.57
CA VAL A 199 -5.53 -12.48 -12.00
C VAL A 199 -4.33 -13.35 -12.39
N CYS A 200 -3.92 -13.32 -13.66
CA CYS A 200 -2.73 -14.04 -14.13
C CYS A 200 -1.46 -13.55 -13.42
N ASP A 201 -1.29 -12.23 -13.24
CA ASP A 201 -0.14 -11.65 -12.55
C ASP A 201 -0.11 -12.09 -11.07
N ALA A 202 -1.28 -12.11 -10.40
CA ALA A 202 -1.40 -12.57 -9.02
C ALA A 202 -1.07 -14.08 -8.89
N ILE A 203 -1.57 -14.92 -9.79
CA ILE A 203 -1.23 -16.35 -9.85
C ILE A 203 0.26 -16.51 -10.18
N GLY A 204 0.77 -15.73 -11.13
CA GLY A 204 2.18 -15.71 -11.51
C GLY A 204 3.11 -15.38 -10.35
N ARG A 205 2.67 -14.54 -9.41
CA ARG A 205 3.41 -14.20 -8.19
C ARG A 205 3.34 -15.30 -7.14
N VAL A 206 2.13 -15.82 -6.86
CA VAL A 206 1.92 -16.84 -5.82
C VAL A 206 2.56 -18.19 -6.17
N TYR A 207 2.51 -18.58 -7.44
CA TYR A 207 3.03 -19.86 -7.92
C TYR A 207 4.30 -19.69 -8.77
N ALA A 208 5.05 -18.62 -8.58
CA ALA A 208 6.22 -18.26 -9.37
C ALA A 208 7.23 -19.41 -9.50
N THR A 209 7.54 -20.10 -8.42
CA THR A 209 8.48 -21.26 -8.42
C THR A 209 7.98 -22.38 -9.32
N ILE A 210 6.72 -22.79 -9.19
CA ILE A 210 6.11 -23.88 -9.95
C ILE A 210 6.08 -23.55 -11.45
N LEU A 211 5.74 -22.29 -11.76
CA LEU A 211 5.65 -21.81 -13.15
C LEU A 211 7.01 -21.65 -13.81
N ARG A 212 8.03 -21.15 -13.09
CA ARG A 212 9.42 -21.03 -13.60
C ARG A 212 10.05 -22.39 -13.93
N GLU A 213 9.77 -23.40 -13.14
CA GLU A 213 10.23 -24.75 -13.38
C GLU A 213 9.46 -25.48 -14.49
N ASN A 214 8.46 -24.80 -15.10
CA ASN A 214 7.54 -25.38 -16.10
C ASN A 214 6.89 -26.71 -15.68
N LYS A 215 6.75 -26.92 -14.37
CA LYS A 215 6.16 -28.14 -13.83
C LYS A 215 4.67 -28.24 -14.16
N ILE A 216 3.98 -27.11 -14.17
CA ILE A 216 2.53 -27.02 -14.44
C ILE A 216 2.26 -25.72 -15.22
N LYS A 217 1.41 -25.80 -16.25
CA LYS A 217 0.91 -24.63 -16.97
C LYS A 217 -0.43 -24.23 -16.40
N ILE A 218 -0.60 -22.93 -16.13
CA ILE A 218 -1.87 -22.39 -15.61
C ILE A 218 -2.41 -21.37 -16.60
N TYR A 219 -3.68 -21.48 -16.91
CA TYR A 219 -4.40 -20.55 -17.80
C TYR A 219 -5.62 -19.99 -17.08
N VAL A 220 -5.91 -18.72 -17.32
CA VAL A 220 -7.13 -18.03 -16.87
C VAL A 220 -7.82 -17.43 -18.09
N ASN A 221 -9.05 -17.85 -18.35
CA ASN A 221 -9.82 -17.43 -19.53
C ASN A 221 -8.99 -17.52 -20.82
N SER A 222 -8.30 -18.64 -21.03
CA SER A 222 -7.39 -18.92 -22.16
C SER A 222 -6.09 -18.09 -22.18
N LYS A 223 -5.82 -17.24 -21.18
CA LYS A 223 -4.56 -16.51 -21.07
C LYS A 223 -3.60 -17.29 -20.17
N ARG A 224 -2.38 -17.49 -20.63
CA ARG A 224 -1.33 -18.14 -19.84
C ARG A 224 -0.87 -17.23 -18.70
N CYS A 225 -0.76 -17.80 -17.50
CA CYS A 225 -0.11 -17.15 -16.37
C CYS A 225 1.40 -17.31 -16.50
N GLU A 226 2.12 -16.20 -16.56
CA GLU A 226 3.58 -16.20 -16.57
C GLU A 226 4.13 -16.07 -15.15
N ALA A 227 5.28 -16.69 -14.91
CA ALA A 227 5.93 -16.61 -13.60
C ALA A 227 6.44 -15.19 -13.34
N TYR A 228 6.21 -14.69 -12.13
CA TYR A 228 6.88 -13.47 -11.67
C TYR A 228 8.40 -13.68 -11.61
N GLU A 229 9.12 -12.70 -12.12
CA GLU A 229 10.59 -12.67 -12.09
C GLU A 229 11.06 -11.45 -11.28
N PRO A 230 11.80 -11.64 -10.18
CA PRO A 230 12.35 -10.54 -9.41
C PRO A 230 13.44 -9.78 -10.18
N CYS A 231 13.36 -8.45 -10.24
CA CYS A 231 14.39 -7.61 -10.86
C CYS A 231 15.60 -7.45 -9.92
N CYS A 232 16.35 -8.54 -9.73
CA CYS A 232 17.46 -8.64 -8.77
C CYS A 232 18.81 -8.59 -9.48
N TRP A 233 19.82 -8.01 -8.81
CA TRP A 233 21.21 -8.17 -9.20
C TRP A 233 21.67 -9.61 -8.99
N SER A 234 22.58 -10.10 -9.83
CA SER A 234 23.17 -11.42 -9.68
C SER A 234 24.18 -11.48 -8.53
N GLU A 235 24.54 -12.68 -8.13
CA GLU A 235 25.56 -12.97 -7.13
C GLU A 235 26.99 -12.53 -7.54
N LYS A 236 27.21 -12.16 -8.82
CA LYS A 236 28.50 -11.63 -9.30
C LYS A 236 28.72 -10.16 -8.93
N ARG A 237 27.63 -9.43 -8.59
CA ARG A 237 27.70 -8.01 -8.24
C ARG A 237 27.92 -7.84 -6.75
N TYR A 238 28.73 -6.88 -6.36
CA TYR A 238 29.01 -6.56 -4.96
C TYR A 238 29.37 -5.09 -4.78
N VAL A 239 29.30 -4.63 -3.54
CA VAL A 239 29.85 -3.35 -3.09
C VAL A 239 31.01 -3.61 -2.13
N GLU A 240 32.04 -2.77 -2.20
CA GLU A 240 33.17 -2.83 -1.27
C GLU A 240 32.91 -1.94 -0.06
N THR A 241 33.01 -2.51 1.12
CA THR A 241 32.90 -1.78 2.38
C THR A 241 34.20 -1.87 3.17
N LYS A 242 34.60 -0.77 3.82
CA LYS A 242 35.86 -0.74 4.61
C LYS A 242 35.84 -1.72 5.80
N LYS A 243 34.65 -1.97 6.38
CA LYS A 243 34.51 -2.76 7.62
C LYS A 243 34.19 -4.21 7.34
N TYR A 244 33.42 -4.50 6.30
CA TYR A 244 32.87 -5.84 6.05
C TYR A 244 33.38 -6.47 4.74
N GLY A 245 34.32 -5.81 4.04
CA GLY A 245 34.82 -6.27 2.75
C GLY A 245 33.76 -6.24 1.65
N ASN A 246 33.81 -7.20 0.73
CA ASN A 246 32.88 -7.32 -0.37
C ASN A 246 31.54 -7.87 0.12
N ILE A 247 30.47 -7.10 -0.08
CA ILE A 247 29.10 -7.51 0.19
C ILE A 247 28.40 -7.76 -1.14
N TYR A 248 28.11 -9.02 -1.42
CA TYR A 248 27.46 -9.44 -2.66
C TYR A 248 26.01 -8.98 -2.71
N ALA A 249 25.52 -8.73 -3.91
CA ALA A 249 24.16 -8.27 -4.13
C ALA A 249 23.10 -9.39 -4.01
N LYS A 250 23.53 -10.64 -4.03
CA LYS A 250 22.65 -11.80 -3.86
C LYS A 250 23.39 -12.92 -3.13
N TYR A 251 22.70 -13.55 -2.21
CA TYR A 251 23.17 -14.72 -1.45
C TYR A 251 22.20 -15.87 -1.63
N SER A 252 22.69 -17.01 -2.05
CA SER A 252 21.97 -18.28 -2.04
C SER A 252 21.93 -18.85 -0.61
N ILE A 253 20.84 -19.45 -0.25
CA ILE A 253 20.59 -20.07 1.04
C ILE A 253 20.21 -21.53 0.80
N ASP A 254 20.85 -22.42 1.52
CA ASP A 254 20.60 -23.86 1.45
C ASP A 254 21.13 -24.50 2.77
N GLN A 255 20.24 -24.60 3.76
CA GLN A 255 20.63 -25.01 5.10
C GLN A 255 19.57 -25.88 5.79
N VAL A 256 19.98 -27.02 6.28
CA VAL A 256 19.20 -27.83 7.22
C VAL A 256 19.50 -27.34 8.64
N LEU A 257 18.49 -26.78 9.31
CA LEU A 257 18.61 -26.19 10.66
C LEU A 257 18.44 -27.24 11.76
N HIS A 258 17.55 -28.20 11.53
CA HIS A 258 17.22 -29.25 12.47
C HIS A 258 16.66 -30.46 11.72
N SER A 259 16.81 -31.64 12.29
CA SER A 259 16.22 -32.88 11.78
C SER A 259 15.56 -33.62 12.92
N GLU A 260 14.37 -34.16 12.70
CA GLU A 260 13.66 -34.96 13.68
C GLU A 260 12.93 -36.15 13.04
N ARG A 261 12.82 -37.24 13.77
CA ARG A 261 12.12 -38.45 13.30
C ARG A 261 10.65 -38.41 13.80
N ARG A 262 9.71 -38.53 12.88
CA ARG A 262 8.28 -38.50 13.18
C ARG A 262 7.54 -39.69 12.59
N CYS A 263 6.52 -40.12 13.30
CA CYS A 263 5.56 -41.09 12.78
C CYS A 263 4.73 -40.47 11.64
N VAL A 264 4.68 -41.13 10.48
CA VAL A 264 3.86 -40.68 9.35
C VAL A 264 2.37 -40.77 9.66
N ASN A 265 1.96 -41.69 10.51
CA ASN A 265 0.55 -41.97 10.82
C ASN A 265 -0.07 -40.97 11.82
N CYS A 266 0.60 -40.74 12.96
CA CYS A 266 0.06 -39.87 14.03
C CYS A 266 0.86 -38.57 14.24
N GLY A 267 2.05 -38.42 13.61
CA GLY A 267 2.90 -37.23 13.74
C GLY A 267 3.73 -37.18 15.04
N ALA A 268 3.68 -38.21 15.88
CA ALA A 268 4.44 -38.25 17.13
C ALA A 268 5.95 -38.19 16.87
N LEU A 269 6.69 -37.47 17.72
CA LEU A 269 8.13 -37.40 17.73
C LEU A 269 8.69 -38.75 18.20
N LEU A 270 9.72 -39.24 17.52
CA LEU A 270 10.41 -40.48 17.86
C LEU A 270 11.87 -40.20 18.23
N LEU A 271 12.40 -41.00 19.14
CA LEU A 271 13.81 -41.03 19.44
C LEU A 271 14.60 -41.77 18.31
N ASP A 272 15.91 -41.56 18.26
CA ASP A 272 16.72 -42.07 17.15
C ASP A 272 16.71 -43.59 17.01
N ASN A 273 16.46 -44.31 18.11
CA ASN A 273 16.45 -45.76 18.14
C ASN A 273 15.06 -46.40 18.03
N ASP A 274 14.00 -45.62 17.98
CA ASP A 274 12.64 -46.14 17.91
C ASP A 274 12.35 -46.71 16.52
N MET A 275 11.99 -48.00 16.46
CA MET A 275 11.59 -48.67 15.21
C MET A 275 10.09 -48.58 14.93
N ASN A 276 9.31 -48.38 15.97
CA ASN A 276 7.86 -48.22 15.91
C ASN A 276 7.43 -47.03 16.76
N CYS A 277 6.36 -46.40 16.37
CA CYS A 277 5.77 -45.26 17.10
C CYS A 277 5.16 -45.72 18.44
N SER A 278 5.63 -45.14 19.53
CA SER A 278 5.12 -45.41 20.90
C SER A 278 3.62 -45.06 21.06
N GLU A 279 3.13 -44.08 20.31
CA GLU A 279 1.75 -43.59 20.41
C GLU A 279 0.73 -44.45 19.62
N CYS A 280 1.08 -44.90 18.41
CA CYS A 280 0.14 -45.61 17.52
C CYS A 280 0.65 -46.92 16.97
N GLY A 281 1.83 -47.39 17.37
CA GLY A 281 2.43 -48.67 16.95
C GLY A 281 2.86 -48.73 15.49
N SER A 282 2.72 -47.68 14.72
CA SER A 282 3.10 -47.68 13.30
C SER A 282 4.60 -47.76 13.10
N SER A 283 5.05 -48.59 12.16
CA SER A 283 6.43 -48.65 11.72
C SER A 283 6.77 -47.64 10.63
N LYS A 284 5.78 -46.86 10.15
CA LYS A 284 6.00 -45.84 9.14
C LYS A 284 6.61 -44.59 9.79
N ILE A 285 7.92 -44.48 9.74
CA ILE A 285 8.71 -43.39 10.31
C ILE A 285 9.36 -42.61 9.19
N ARG A 286 9.42 -41.29 9.32
CA ARG A 286 10.08 -40.39 8.39
C ARG A 286 10.96 -39.40 9.14
N THR A 287 12.12 -39.12 8.62
CA THR A 287 12.93 -37.98 9.04
C THR A 287 12.38 -36.71 8.39
N ILE A 288 12.07 -35.71 9.20
CA ILE A 288 11.65 -34.38 8.78
C ILE A 288 12.84 -33.46 8.98
N GLU A 289 13.27 -32.83 7.91
CA GLU A 289 14.34 -31.85 7.92
C GLU A 289 13.76 -30.44 7.89
N GLU A 290 14.22 -29.59 8.80
CA GLU A 290 13.94 -28.17 8.79
C GLU A 290 14.89 -27.49 7.79
N HIS A 291 14.61 -27.67 6.51
CA HIS A 291 15.43 -27.19 5.40
C HIS A 291 14.94 -25.84 4.92
N VAL A 292 15.75 -24.79 5.11
CA VAL A 292 15.55 -23.44 4.55
C VAL A 292 16.40 -23.30 3.32
N TYR A 293 15.78 -22.98 2.19
CA TYR A 293 16.51 -22.79 0.94
C TYR A 293 15.90 -21.66 0.10
N GLY A 294 16.69 -21.16 -0.86
CA GLY A 294 16.29 -20.04 -1.71
C GLY A 294 17.39 -19.00 -1.81
N TRP A 295 17.01 -17.74 -1.75
CA TRP A 295 17.96 -16.63 -1.88
C TRP A 295 17.41 -15.34 -1.29
N VAL A 296 18.31 -14.42 -0.92
CA VAL A 296 18.04 -13.02 -0.61
C VAL A 296 19.00 -12.13 -1.37
N GLY A 297 18.57 -10.94 -1.76
CA GLY A 297 19.40 -10.05 -2.58
C GLY A 297 18.84 -8.64 -2.70
N ILE A 298 19.44 -7.89 -3.62
CA ILE A 298 19.15 -6.49 -3.86
C ILE A 298 18.50 -6.30 -5.22
N GLN A 299 17.30 -5.74 -5.24
CA GLN A 299 16.67 -5.36 -6.51
C GLN A 299 17.34 -4.14 -7.13
N ARG A 300 17.19 -3.98 -8.46
CA ARG A 300 17.89 -2.97 -9.24
C ARG A 300 17.33 -1.56 -9.05
N TYR A 301 16.12 -1.44 -8.49
CA TYR A 301 15.42 -0.18 -8.24
C TYR A 301 14.91 -0.09 -6.81
N LEU A 302 14.47 1.10 -6.41
CA LEU A 302 13.82 1.38 -5.12
C LEU A 302 12.31 1.37 -5.29
N ASP A 303 11.59 0.66 -4.39
CA ASP A 303 10.15 0.68 -4.36
C ASP A 303 9.62 0.73 -2.93
N ARG A 304 8.39 1.25 -2.73
CA ARG A 304 7.72 1.30 -1.43
C ARG A 304 7.00 -0.01 -1.09
N GLN A 305 6.53 -0.71 -2.10
CA GLN A 305 5.70 -1.92 -1.94
C GLN A 305 6.45 -3.17 -2.36
N GLU A 306 7.12 -3.12 -3.51
CA GLU A 306 7.80 -4.23 -4.17
C GLU A 306 9.19 -4.54 -3.58
N PHE A 307 9.31 -4.52 -2.25
CA PHE A 307 10.46 -5.03 -1.52
C PHE A 307 10.02 -5.91 -0.36
N GLY A 308 10.92 -6.72 0.17
CA GLY A 308 10.63 -7.71 1.20
C GLY A 308 10.88 -9.13 0.71
N ILE A 309 10.71 -10.09 1.58
CA ILE A 309 11.05 -11.48 1.32
C ILE A 309 9.76 -12.28 1.06
N ASP A 310 9.69 -12.96 -0.08
CA ASP A 310 8.63 -13.91 -0.35
C ASP A 310 8.88 -15.20 0.43
N LEU A 311 7.95 -15.60 1.27
CA LEU A 311 8.03 -16.83 2.04
C LEU A 311 7.18 -17.90 1.38
N ILE A 312 7.82 -18.99 0.99
CA ILE A 312 7.28 -20.02 0.11
C ILE A 312 7.15 -21.34 0.87
N ARG A 313 6.05 -22.04 0.63
CA ARG A 313 5.85 -23.41 1.12
C ARG A 313 5.37 -24.29 -0.03
N ASN A 314 6.10 -25.38 -0.27
CA ASN A 314 5.83 -26.35 -1.34
C ASN A 314 5.60 -25.67 -2.72
N GLY A 315 6.41 -24.64 -3.03
CA GLY A 315 6.31 -23.88 -4.29
C GLY A 315 5.21 -22.82 -4.35
N ARG A 316 4.38 -22.66 -3.30
CA ARG A 316 3.39 -21.60 -3.16
C ARG A 316 3.90 -20.51 -2.23
N ALA A 317 3.90 -19.25 -2.68
CA ALA A 317 4.15 -18.12 -1.80
C ALA A 317 2.97 -17.94 -0.82
N ILE A 318 3.27 -18.04 0.46
CA ILE A 318 2.32 -17.83 1.58
C ILE A 318 2.30 -16.35 1.95
N CYS A 319 3.49 -15.77 2.19
CA CYS A 319 3.64 -14.33 2.42
C CYS A 319 4.42 -13.73 1.26
N ILE A 320 3.90 -12.66 0.69
CA ILE A 320 4.57 -11.91 -0.38
C ILE A 320 5.14 -10.64 0.21
N GLY A 321 6.45 -10.41 0.02
CA GLY A 321 7.15 -9.23 0.46
C GLY A 321 7.14 -9.06 1.98
N GLU A 322 7.37 -10.12 2.75
CA GLU A 322 7.46 -10.08 4.21
C GLU A 322 8.54 -9.09 4.64
N LYS A 323 8.17 -8.15 5.51
CA LYS A 323 9.03 -7.06 6.00
C LYS A 323 9.25 -7.16 7.50
N ASP A 324 8.20 -7.39 8.26
CA ASP A 324 8.24 -7.30 9.72
C ASP A 324 9.21 -8.31 10.33
N ALA A 325 9.20 -9.55 9.85
CA ALA A 325 10.08 -10.60 10.36
C ALA A 325 11.56 -10.33 10.11
N PHE A 326 11.91 -9.58 9.06
CA PHE A 326 13.30 -9.36 8.64
C PHE A 326 13.81 -7.96 8.93
N PHE A 327 12.96 -6.96 8.94
CA PHE A 327 13.35 -5.54 8.99
C PHE A 327 12.89 -4.83 10.25
N THR A 328 12.23 -5.53 11.15
CA THR A 328 11.86 -5.03 12.48
C THR A 328 12.61 -5.81 13.55
N TRP A 329 13.12 -5.11 14.54
CA TRP A 329 13.77 -5.71 15.70
C TRP A 329 12.94 -5.43 16.95
N GLU A 330 12.67 -6.49 17.70
CA GLU A 330 12.00 -6.41 18.99
C GLU A 330 13.05 -6.36 20.08
N ASP A 331 13.05 -5.28 20.87
CA ASP A 331 13.98 -5.10 21.98
C ASP A 331 13.55 -5.92 23.21
N GLU A 332 14.40 -5.93 24.24
CA GLU A 332 14.16 -6.69 25.47
C GLU A 332 12.86 -6.28 26.20
N THR A 333 12.30 -5.13 25.89
CA THR A 333 11.04 -4.65 26.45
C THR A 333 9.82 -5.07 25.65
N GLY A 334 10.00 -5.77 24.51
CA GLY A 334 8.95 -6.16 23.58
C GLY A 334 8.53 -5.08 22.59
N ARG A 335 9.28 -3.96 22.54
CA ARG A 335 9.00 -2.87 21.60
C ARG A 335 9.55 -3.20 20.21
N LYS A 336 8.70 -3.10 19.22
CA LYS A 336 9.07 -3.29 17.82
C LYS A 336 9.68 -2.01 17.25
N ASN A 337 10.89 -2.11 16.74
CA ASN A 337 11.66 -1.03 16.14
C ASN A 337 11.94 -1.35 14.67
N PRO A 338 11.30 -0.67 13.69
CA PRO A 338 11.63 -0.82 12.29
C PRO A 338 13.09 -0.38 12.03
N GLU A 339 13.86 -1.21 11.34
CA GLU A 339 15.28 -0.98 11.08
C GLU A 339 15.58 -0.74 9.59
N TYR A 340 14.66 -1.12 8.70
CA TYR A 340 14.80 -0.94 7.25
C TYR A 340 13.42 -0.82 6.57
N PRO A 341 13.27 0.07 5.59
CA PRO A 341 14.20 1.13 5.18
C PRO A 341 14.11 2.35 6.10
N GLN A 342 15.24 2.92 6.52
CA GLN A 342 15.28 4.12 7.37
C GLN A 342 15.34 5.41 6.53
N GLU A 343 15.90 5.32 5.35
CA GLU A 343 16.10 6.43 4.41
C GLU A 343 15.24 6.21 3.15
N ASN A 344 15.31 7.12 2.20
CA ASN A 344 14.63 7.01 0.90
C ASN A 344 13.09 6.98 0.96
N GLU A 345 12.49 7.71 1.89
CA GLU A 345 11.04 7.84 2.01
C GLU A 345 10.30 6.49 2.16
N GLY A 346 10.90 5.55 2.87
CA GLY A 346 10.34 4.21 3.05
C GLY A 346 10.47 3.27 1.84
N ARG A 347 11.32 3.60 0.87
CA ARG A 347 11.60 2.75 -0.29
C ARG A 347 12.75 1.79 0.01
N GLY A 348 12.52 0.51 -0.20
CA GLY A 348 13.50 -0.55 0.04
C GLY A 348 13.97 -1.26 -1.23
N ARG A 349 15.03 -2.06 -1.10
CA ARG A 349 15.63 -2.85 -2.20
C ARG A 349 15.93 -4.30 -1.81
N ILE A 350 15.86 -4.64 -0.53
CA ILE A 350 16.13 -6.01 -0.10
C ILE A 350 14.92 -6.85 -0.46
N ILE A 351 15.15 -7.87 -1.30
CA ILE A 351 14.15 -8.83 -1.76
C ILE A 351 14.67 -10.24 -1.59
N GLY A 352 13.80 -11.23 -1.69
CA GLY A 352 14.21 -12.63 -1.66
C GLY A 352 13.06 -13.58 -1.83
N GLU A 353 13.39 -14.85 -1.99
CA GLU A 353 12.47 -15.98 -2.01
C GLU A 353 13.05 -17.06 -1.11
N LEU A 354 12.34 -17.38 -0.03
CA LEU A 354 12.76 -18.36 0.96
C LEU A 354 11.72 -19.48 1.07
N HIS A 355 12.15 -20.68 0.86
CA HIS A 355 11.36 -21.89 1.04
C HIS A 355 11.51 -22.41 2.47
N MET A 356 10.37 -22.57 3.15
CA MET A 356 10.26 -23.07 4.52
C MET A 356 9.14 -24.10 4.60
N ASP A 357 9.25 -25.18 3.84
CA ASP A 357 8.19 -26.17 3.61
C ASP A 357 7.75 -26.88 4.91
N TYR A 358 8.63 -26.97 5.90
CA TYR A 358 8.43 -27.60 7.19
C TYR A 358 7.72 -26.69 8.22
N VAL A 359 7.66 -25.37 8.00
CA VAL A 359 7.01 -24.45 8.93
C VAL A 359 5.49 -24.52 8.75
N PRO A 360 4.73 -24.71 9.83
CA PRO A 360 3.27 -24.73 9.76
C PRO A 360 2.68 -23.39 9.27
N VAL A 361 1.57 -23.46 8.56
CA VAL A 361 0.79 -22.28 8.12
C VAL A 361 -0.58 -22.28 8.79
N ASP A 362 -1.22 -21.12 8.82
CA ASP A 362 -2.59 -20.99 9.29
C ASP A 362 -3.58 -21.75 8.36
N TYR A 363 -4.83 -21.95 8.82
CA TYR A 363 -5.82 -22.71 8.08
C TYR A 363 -6.28 -22.02 6.78
N THR A 364 -6.05 -20.69 6.66
CA THR A 364 -6.33 -19.89 5.44
C THR A 364 -5.13 -19.82 4.51
N LYS A 365 -3.98 -20.35 4.91
CA LYS A 365 -2.69 -20.24 4.21
C LYS A 365 -2.32 -18.80 3.86
N SER A 366 -2.68 -17.89 4.75
CA SER A 366 -2.38 -16.45 4.61
C SER A 366 -1.13 -16.03 5.37
N ASP A 367 -0.69 -16.84 6.34
CA ASP A 367 0.53 -16.61 7.09
C ASP A 367 1.09 -17.93 7.65
N PHE A 368 2.37 -17.91 8.01
CA PHE A 368 3.00 -18.96 8.79
C PHE A 368 2.62 -18.84 10.26
N VAL A 369 2.63 -19.97 10.99
CA VAL A 369 2.41 -19.96 12.43
C VAL A 369 3.67 -19.46 13.12
N ARG A 370 3.77 -18.14 13.31
CA ARG A 370 4.97 -17.41 13.75
C ARG A 370 5.41 -17.73 15.19
N THR A 371 4.57 -18.41 15.98
CA THR A 371 4.86 -18.80 17.36
C THR A 371 5.59 -20.15 17.46
N THR A 372 5.84 -20.82 16.35
CA THR A 372 6.47 -22.13 16.35
C THR A 372 8.00 -22.04 16.47
N PRO A 373 8.64 -23.03 17.15
CA PRO A 373 10.09 -23.11 17.19
C PRO A 373 10.74 -23.18 15.80
N GLN A 374 10.07 -23.81 14.83
CA GLN A 374 10.50 -23.92 13.45
C GLN A 374 10.64 -22.54 12.81
N TRP A 375 9.63 -21.71 12.97
CA TRP A 375 9.65 -20.32 12.51
C TRP A 375 10.79 -19.53 13.15
N THR A 376 10.90 -19.61 14.47
CA THR A 376 11.93 -18.87 15.21
C THR A 376 13.33 -19.25 14.76
N ARG A 377 13.62 -20.55 14.55
CA ARG A 377 14.93 -21.00 14.05
C ARG A 377 15.22 -20.48 12.65
N ALA A 378 14.24 -20.53 11.75
CA ALA A 378 14.37 -20.02 10.39
C ALA A 378 14.70 -18.52 10.36
N ILE A 379 13.90 -17.71 11.07
CA ILE A 379 14.12 -16.25 11.11
C ILE A 379 15.45 -15.91 11.78
N LYS A 380 15.80 -16.58 12.88
CA LYS A 380 17.08 -16.38 13.53
C LYS A 380 18.27 -16.67 12.61
N TYR A 381 18.21 -17.72 11.81
CA TYR A 381 19.26 -18.06 10.84
C TYR A 381 19.41 -16.97 9.76
N ILE A 382 18.30 -16.49 9.18
CA ILE A 382 18.30 -15.55 8.06
C ILE A 382 18.60 -14.13 8.49
N ARG A 383 17.98 -13.66 9.60
CA ARG A 383 18.04 -12.27 10.07
C ARG A 383 19.02 -12.06 11.22
N GLY A 384 19.26 -13.09 12.02
CA GLY A 384 20.00 -12.98 13.28
C GLY A 384 19.13 -12.48 14.44
N ASP A 385 19.68 -12.56 15.65
CA ASP A 385 18.98 -12.20 16.91
C ASP A 385 19.24 -10.76 17.34
N ALA A 386 20.27 -10.11 16.78
CA ALA A 386 20.66 -8.76 17.17
C ALA A 386 20.14 -7.73 16.15
N SER A 387 20.15 -6.46 16.53
CA SER A 387 19.81 -5.33 15.67
C SER A 387 20.60 -5.32 14.35
N LEU A 388 20.00 -4.86 13.25
CA LEU A 388 20.70 -4.58 11.99
C LEU A 388 21.53 -3.29 12.09
N LEU A 389 21.25 -2.44 13.08
CA LEU A 389 21.98 -1.21 13.33
C LEU A 389 23.26 -1.50 14.10
N PRO A 390 24.48 -1.21 13.57
CA PRO A 390 25.75 -1.49 14.26
C PRO A 390 25.87 -0.82 15.62
N SER A 391 25.22 0.32 15.79
CA SER A 391 25.23 1.10 17.06
C SER A 391 24.35 0.50 18.16
N LYS A 392 23.47 -0.46 17.81
CA LYS A 392 22.53 -1.11 18.74
C LYS A 392 22.80 -2.59 18.96
N GLN A 393 23.93 -3.09 18.45
CA GLN A 393 24.35 -4.48 18.68
C GLN A 393 24.91 -4.63 20.09
N GLY A 394 24.52 -5.71 20.76
CA GLY A 394 25.11 -6.10 22.05
C GLY A 394 26.48 -6.77 21.88
N ASP A 395 26.87 -7.58 22.86
CA ASP A 395 28.17 -8.29 22.87
C ASP A 395 28.35 -9.27 21.70
N ILE A 396 27.26 -9.79 21.15
CA ILE A 396 27.29 -10.72 20.00
C ILE A 396 26.85 -9.94 18.75
N PRO A 397 27.78 -9.68 17.80
CA PRO A 397 27.44 -8.98 16.58
C PRO A 397 26.55 -9.82 15.66
N ASN A 398 25.59 -9.16 14.97
CA ASN A 398 24.81 -9.80 13.93
C ASN A 398 25.68 -10.07 12.70
N ASN A 399 25.73 -11.32 12.26
CA ASN A 399 26.47 -11.76 11.06
C ASN A 399 25.56 -12.40 10.00
N SER A 400 24.24 -12.26 10.16
CA SER A 400 23.25 -12.84 9.26
C SER A 400 23.32 -12.29 7.84
N VAL A 401 22.65 -12.97 6.91
CA VAL A 401 22.64 -12.57 5.51
C VAL A 401 21.91 -11.24 5.33
N ILE A 402 20.80 -11.05 6.05
CA ILE A 402 20.05 -9.77 6.04
C ILE A 402 20.91 -8.63 6.59
N PHE A 403 21.67 -8.88 7.66
CA PHE A 403 22.61 -7.89 8.20
C PHE A 403 23.67 -7.48 7.15
N LYS A 404 24.24 -8.44 6.45
CA LYS A 404 25.23 -8.14 5.38
C LYS A 404 24.61 -7.27 4.30
N LEU A 405 23.44 -7.65 3.77
CA LEU A 405 22.74 -6.86 2.76
C LEU A 405 22.38 -5.46 3.28
N TYR A 406 21.94 -5.36 4.53
CA TYR A 406 21.69 -4.07 5.17
C TYR A 406 22.96 -3.22 5.19
N GLN A 407 24.10 -3.74 5.65
CA GLN A 407 25.34 -2.98 5.72
C GLN A 407 25.83 -2.48 4.37
N GLY A 408 25.63 -3.25 3.31
CA GLY A 408 26.05 -2.87 1.95
C GLY A 408 25.12 -1.89 1.24
N TYR A 409 23.83 -1.93 1.56
CA TYR A 409 22.82 -1.35 0.67
C TYR A 409 21.73 -0.51 1.35
N HIS A 410 21.79 -0.28 2.67
CA HIS A 410 20.79 0.54 3.37
C HIS A 410 20.89 2.02 3.01
N GLN A 411 22.10 2.51 2.72
CA GLN A 411 22.32 3.88 2.29
C GLN A 411 22.41 3.98 0.77
N MET A 412 21.62 4.85 0.20
CA MET A 412 21.58 5.09 -1.22
C MET A 412 21.64 6.57 -1.50
N SER A 413 22.81 7.14 -1.36
CA SER A 413 23.01 8.56 -1.60
C SER A 413 23.35 8.92 -3.05
N THR A 414 23.98 8.00 -3.79
CA THR A 414 24.56 8.30 -5.10
C THR A 414 24.47 7.10 -6.02
N PRO A 415 24.01 7.22 -7.28
CA PRO A 415 24.08 6.13 -8.26
C PRO A 415 25.52 5.76 -8.58
N GLY A 416 25.72 4.58 -9.18
CA GLY A 416 27.01 4.06 -9.56
C GLY A 416 27.40 2.77 -8.83
N LYS A 417 28.65 2.31 -9.01
CA LYS A 417 29.16 1.02 -8.51
C LYS A 417 29.13 0.90 -7.00
N LYS A 418 29.25 1.99 -6.26
CA LYS A 418 29.24 2.00 -4.78
C LYS A 418 27.90 1.64 -4.18
N SER A 419 26.82 1.78 -4.90
CA SER A 419 25.48 1.46 -4.45
C SER A 419 24.76 0.43 -5.33
N LEU A 420 25.34 0.02 -6.42
CA LEU A 420 24.74 -0.77 -7.50
C LEU A 420 23.38 -0.16 -7.92
N TYR A 421 23.38 1.15 -8.18
CA TYR A 421 22.17 1.86 -8.55
C TYR A 421 22.31 2.61 -9.86
N ILE A 422 21.27 2.60 -10.68
CA ILE A 422 21.31 3.20 -11.99
C ILE A 422 21.17 4.72 -11.92
N GLY A 423 21.79 5.38 -12.87
CA GLY A 423 21.80 6.83 -13.00
C GLY A 423 22.61 7.29 -14.19
N TYR A 424 22.97 8.56 -14.18
CA TYR A 424 23.83 9.17 -15.19
C TYR A 424 24.76 10.21 -14.56
N TRP A 425 25.87 10.50 -15.22
CA TRP A 425 26.74 11.60 -14.82
C TRP A 425 26.13 12.93 -15.24
N SER A 426 25.92 13.84 -14.31
CA SER A 426 25.45 15.18 -14.59
C SER A 426 26.64 16.14 -14.73
N GLU A 427 26.89 16.66 -15.93
CA GLU A 427 27.94 17.63 -16.19
C GLU A 427 27.69 18.94 -15.42
N SER A 428 26.43 19.40 -15.37
CA SER A 428 26.07 20.64 -14.67
C SER A 428 26.30 20.59 -13.16
N GLN A 429 26.16 19.38 -12.55
CA GLN A 429 26.35 19.16 -11.10
C GLN A 429 27.71 18.52 -10.79
N ASN A 430 28.45 18.11 -11.80
CA ASN A 430 29.73 17.38 -11.68
C ASN A 430 29.67 16.21 -10.73
N LYS A 431 28.59 15.43 -10.80
CA LYS A 431 28.32 14.25 -9.93
C LYS A 431 27.35 13.27 -10.57
N PRO A 432 27.31 12.00 -10.11
CA PRO A 432 26.26 11.06 -10.46
C PRO A 432 24.90 11.51 -9.95
N VAL A 433 23.86 11.36 -10.78
CA VAL A 433 22.47 11.72 -10.47
C VAL A 433 21.54 10.56 -10.82
N THR A 434 20.51 10.34 -10.00
CA THR A 434 19.46 9.35 -10.27
C THR A 434 18.56 9.78 -11.41
N PHE A 435 18.05 8.83 -12.17
CA PHE A 435 16.97 9.10 -13.11
C PHE A 435 15.73 9.63 -12.39
N ASP A 436 14.95 10.44 -13.09
CA ASP A 436 13.63 10.85 -12.59
C ASP A 436 12.67 9.67 -12.51
N LYS A 437 11.54 9.90 -11.85
CA LYS A 437 10.55 8.85 -11.61
C LYS A 437 9.98 8.28 -12.92
N ALA A 438 9.71 9.12 -13.91
CA ALA A 438 9.09 8.68 -15.16
C ALA A 438 10.04 7.74 -15.93
N THR A 439 11.32 8.12 -16.04
CA THR A 439 12.36 7.30 -16.64
C THR A 439 12.55 5.98 -15.89
N MET A 440 12.53 6.02 -14.55
CA MET A 440 12.65 4.80 -13.74
C MET A 440 11.46 3.86 -13.96
N ASP A 441 10.23 4.39 -13.98
CA ASP A 441 9.01 3.61 -14.23
C ASP A 441 9.05 2.96 -15.63
N GLU A 442 9.63 3.64 -16.63
CA GLU A 442 9.83 3.08 -17.97
C GLU A 442 10.80 1.87 -17.96
N TYR A 443 11.92 1.96 -17.24
CA TYR A 443 12.84 0.84 -17.08
C TYR A 443 12.19 -0.35 -16.36
N ILE A 444 11.44 -0.10 -15.29
CA ILE A 444 10.73 -1.14 -14.53
C ILE A 444 9.67 -1.80 -15.40
N GLN A 445 8.86 -1.02 -16.13
CA GLN A 445 7.89 -1.55 -17.07
C GLN A 445 8.55 -2.35 -18.18
N GLY A 446 9.65 -1.84 -18.74
CA GLY A 446 10.43 -2.53 -19.76
C GLY A 446 10.98 -3.87 -19.28
N PHE A 447 11.43 -3.97 -18.02
CA PHE A 447 11.84 -5.23 -17.41
C PHE A 447 10.66 -6.21 -17.32
N ASN A 448 9.52 -5.79 -16.80
CA ASN A 448 8.32 -6.62 -16.64
C ASN A 448 7.79 -7.13 -17.99
N GLU A 449 7.93 -6.33 -19.05
CA GLU A 449 7.52 -6.67 -20.41
C GLU A 449 8.62 -7.39 -21.22
N LYS A 450 9.75 -7.68 -20.58
CA LYS A 450 10.93 -8.32 -21.18
C LYS A 450 11.44 -7.61 -22.44
N LYS A 451 11.37 -6.27 -22.46
CA LYS A 451 11.84 -5.44 -23.57
C LYS A 451 13.36 -5.52 -23.73
N PRO A 452 13.87 -5.66 -24.98
CA PRO A 452 15.29 -5.52 -25.25
C PRO A 452 15.83 -4.17 -24.73
N GLY A 453 16.98 -4.19 -24.05
CA GLY A 453 17.60 -2.99 -23.45
C GLY A 453 17.12 -2.66 -22.03
N ASN A 454 16.08 -3.34 -21.53
CA ASN A 454 15.58 -3.14 -20.15
C ASN A 454 15.49 -4.44 -19.34
N TYR A 455 15.61 -5.60 -19.98
CA TYR A 455 15.38 -6.87 -19.32
C TYR A 455 16.66 -7.48 -18.74
N LYS A 456 17.76 -7.53 -19.52
CA LYS A 456 19.00 -8.18 -19.10
C LYS A 456 19.70 -7.40 -18.00
N GLU A 457 20.46 -8.09 -17.16
CA GLU A 457 21.26 -7.45 -16.11
C GLU A 457 22.31 -6.50 -16.68
N GLU A 458 22.91 -6.87 -17.82
CA GLU A 458 23.93 -6.07 -18.48
C GLU A 458 23.41 -4.70 -18.92
N ASP A 459 22.15 -4.61 -19.33
CA ASP A 459 21.51 -3.35 -19.73
C ASP A 459 21.48 -2.37 -18.53
N TRP A 460 21.09 -2.87 -17.35
CA TRP A 460 21.07 -2.10 -16.10
C TRP A 460 22.48 -1.80 -15.59
N TRP A 461 23.41 -2.73 -15.78
CA TRP A 461 24.79 -2.52 -15.37
C TRP A 461 25.47 -1.41 -16.15
N ALA A 462 25.22 -1.30 -17.44
CA ALA A 462 25.72 -0.21 -18.27
C ALA A 462 25.28 1.17 -17.72
N LEU A 463 24.07 1.29 -17.16
CA LEU A 463 23.58 2.53 -16.53
C LEU A 463 24.27 2.81 -15.18
N VAL A 464 24.66 1.75 -14.43
CA VAL A 464 25.49 1.89 -13.23
C VAL A 464 26.88 2.42 -13.58
N GLU A 465 27.49 1.88 -14.65
CA GLU A 465 28.80 2.33 -15.13
C GLU A 465 28.75 3.74 -15.71
N GLN A 466 27.69 4.07 -16.44
CA GLN A 466 27.47 5.42 -16.97
C GLN A 466 27.35 6.47 -15.86
N ALA A 467 26.77 6.11 -14.71
CA ALA A 467 26.70 7.01 -13.56
C ALA A 467 28.08 7.36 -12.99
N ASP A 468 29.04 6.43 -13.05
CA ASP A 468 30.44 6.66 -12.62
C ASP A 468 31.36 7.20 -13.72
N ALA A 469 30.90 7.18 -14.98
CA ALA A 469 31.70 7.62 -16.12
C ALA A 469 31.74 9.15 -16.20
N LYS A 470 32.72 9.73 -15.50
CA LYS A 470 33.06 11.14 -15.74
C LYS A 470 33.45 11.28 -17.20
N PRO A 471 32.86 12.25 -17.97
CA PRO A 471 33.27 12.50 -19.34
C PRO A 471 34.76 12.74 -19.38
N VAL A 472 35.46 12.04 -20.24
CA VAL A 472 36.86 12.31 -20.53
C VAL A 472 36.85 13.64 -21.30
N GLU A 473 37.54 14.65 -20.77
CA GLU A 473 37.74 15.92 -21.48
C GLU A 473 38.51 15.61 -22.76
N GLU A 474 37.83 15.64 -23.89
CA GLU A 474 38.50 15.48 -25.19
C GLU A 474 39.41 16.70 -25.42
N LEU A 475 40.69 16.45 -25.54
CA LEU A 475 41.68 17.44 -25.87
C LEU A 475 41.87 17.46 -27.39
N ASP A 476 41.82 18.65 -27.97
CA ASP A 476 42.16 18.90 -29.37
C ASP A 476 43.56 19.60 -29.46
N THR A 477 44.09 19.78 -30.63
CA THR A 477 45.39 20.41 -30.85
C THR A 477 45.20 21.74 -31.55
N CYS A 478 45.73 22.80 -31.00
CA CYS A 478 45.70 24.13 -31.63
C CYS A 478 46.39 24.09 -33.01
N PRO A 479 45.71 24.44 -34.11
CA PRO A 479 46.27 24.38 -35.47
C PRO A 479 47.38 25.40 -35.70
N ASN A 480 47.56 26.38 -34.85
CA ASN A 480 48.54 27.41 -35.00
C ASN A 480 49.84 27.13 -34.24
N CYS A 481 49.79 26.62 -32.99
CA CYS A 481 50.97 26.43 -32.15
C CYS A 481 51.19 24.98 -31.72
N GLY A 482 50.31 24.04 -32.05
CA GLY A 482 50.41 22.61 -31.68
C GLY A 482 50.16 22.27 -30.23
N THR A 483 49.77 23.22 -29.38
CA THR A 483 49.47 22.98 -27.98
C THR A 483 48.12 22.25 -27.84
N GLN A 484 48.02 21.33 -26.88
CA GLN A 484 46.74 20.68 -26.53
C GLN A 484 45.80 21.70 -25.89
N ILE A 485 44.57 21.74 -26.35
CA ILE A 485 43.50 22.61 -25.92
C ILE A 485 42.25 21.78 -25.67
N PHE A 486 41.31 22.25 -24.86
CA PHE A 486 40.04 21.62 -24.71
C PHE A 486 39.23 21.73 -25.99
N ASN A 487 38.52 20.68 -26.35
CA ASN A 487 37.71 20.61 -27.57
C ASN A 487 36.66 21.74 -27.70
N ASP A 488 36.22 22.31 -26.58
CA ASP A 488 35.29 23.42 -26.51
C ASP A 488 35.92 24.79 -26.52
N SER A 489 37.26 24.89 -26.45
CA SER A 489 37.99 26.14 -26.42
C SER A 489 37.74 27.00 -27.68
N GLU A 490 37.33 28.24 -27.51
CA GLU A 490 37.15 29.22 -28.61
C GLU A 490 38.45 29.87 -29.02
N VAL A 491 39.40 29.96 -28.09
CA VAL A 491 40.71 30.62 -28.29
C VAL A 491 41.81 29.76 -27.65
N CYS A 492 42.94 29.66 -28.27
CA CYS A 492 44.11 29.05 -27.69
C CYS A 492 44.76 29.98 -26.66
N ASP A 493 44.81 29.58 -25.42
CA ASP A 493 45.35 30.40 -24.32
C ASP A 493 46.85 30.67 -24.44
N ILE A 494 47.57 29.90 -25.26
CA ILE A 494 49.01 30.06 -25.44
C ILE A 494 49.35 31.05 -26.56
N CYS A 495 48.68 30.95 -27.71
CA CYS A 495 49.01 31.79 -28.89
C CYS A 495 47.92 32.78 -29.30
N GLY A 496 46.78 32.82 -28.62
CA GLY A 496 45.66 33.72 -28.91
C GLY A 496 44.88 33.40 -30.20
N ASN A 497 45.19 32.27 -30.87
CA ASN A 497 44.50 31.91 -32.11
C ASN A 497 43.04 31.55 -31.86
N ILE A 498 42.13 32.11 -32.68
CA ILE A 498 40.69 31.83 -32.57
C ILE A 498 40.40 30.45 -33.20
N ILE A 499 40.11 29.48 -32.37
CA ILE A 499 39.79 28.11 -32.77
C ILE A 499 38.35 28.02 -33.30
N LYS A 500 37.37 28.41 -32.45
CA LYS A 500 35.97 28.52 -32.86
C LYS A 500 35.60 29.97 -33.09
N GLY A 501 35.51 30.37 -34.36
CA GLY A 501 35.23 31.74 -34.71
C GLY A 501 34.27 31.89 -35.87
N LYS A 502 33.55 33.00 -35.90
CA LYS A 502 32.67 33.44 -36.97
C LYS A 502 33.28 34.68 -37.63
N GLN A 503 32.89 34.98 -38.88
CA GLN A 503 33.25 36.26 -39.50
C GLN A 503 32.31 37.34 -38.98
N CYS A 504 32.87 38.55 -38.78
CA CYS A 504 32.07 39.72 -38.45
C CYS A 504 31.01 39.96 -39.53
N ILE A 505 29.76 40.16 -39.11
CA ILE A 505 28.64 40.39 -40.03
C ILE A 505 28.75 41.71 -40.81
N ASN A 506 29.64 42.64 -40.39
CA ASN A 506 29.93 43.82 -41.14
C ASN A 506 30.84 43.44 -42.33
N PRO A 507 30.38 43.57 -43.62
CA PRO A 507 31.17 43.19 -44.80
C PRO A 507 32.47 43.97 -44.98
N GLU A 508 32.51 45.20 -44.52
CA GLU A 508 33.73 46.08 -44.61
C GLU A 508 34.76 45.65 -43.55
N CYS A 509 34.40 45.03 -42.50
CA CYS A 509 35.29 44.53 -41.45
C CYS A 509 35.85 43.15 -41.77
N GLY A 510 35.00 42.14 -42.04
CA GLY A 510 35.35 40.81 -42.46
C GLY A 510 36.29 40.04 -41.50
N LYS A 511 36.61 40.57 -40.31
CA LYS A 511 37.56 39.98 -39.36
C LYS A 511 36.93 38.77 -38.69
N ARG A 512 37.76 37.74 -38.41
CA ARG A 512 37.34 36.57 -37.65
C ARG A 512 37.30 36.91 -36.16
N ILE A 513 36.17 36.66 -35.52
CA ILE A 513 35.94 36.92 -34.10
C ILE A 513 35.46 35.63 -33.43
N ARG A 514 35.52 35.54 -32.09
CA ARG A 514 35.04 34.38 -31.33
C ARG A 514 33.56 34.12 -31.60
N ILE A 515 33.16 32.85 -31.61
CA ILE A 515 31.79 32.49 -31.89
C ILE A 515 30.79 33.03 -30.85
N SER A 516 31.21 33.09 -29.57
CA SER A 516 30.43 33.67 -28.45
C SER A 516 30.36 35.19 -28.46
N GLN A 517 31.18 35.86 -29.25
CA GLN A 517 31.33 37.32 -29.23
C GLN A 517 30.09 38.00 -29.79
N THR A 518 29.48 38.85 -28.97
CA THR A 518 28.23 39.57 -29.30
C THR A 518 28.46 40.94 -29.98
N VAL A 519 29.69 41.49 -29.86
CA VAL A 519 30.10 42.72 -30.48
C VAL A 519 31.51 42.52 -31.08
N CYS A 520 31.74 42.96 -32.28
CA CYS A 520 33.06 42.85 -32.91
C CYS A 520 34.04 43.85 -32.30
N ASP A 521 35.18 43.40 -31.78
CA ASP A 521 36.19 44.21 -31.15
C ASP A 521 36.91 45.11 -32.15
N TYR A 522 36.85 44.82 -33.47
CA TYR A 522 37.53 45.56 -34.50
C TYR A 522 36.68 46.71 -35.06
N CYS A 523 35.37 46.57 -35.16
CA CYS A 523 34.52 47.60 -35.79
C CYS A 523 33.32 48.03 -34.94
N GLY A 524 33.16 47.47 -33.75
CA GLY A 524 32.06 47.77 -32.83
C GLY A 524 30.64 47.23 -33.23
N GLN A 525 30.54 46.54 -34.38
CA GLN A 525 29.26 46.02 -34.85
C GLN A 525 28.72 44.89 -33.96
N LYS A 526 27.45 45.00 -33.48
CA LYS A 526 26.77 43.93 -32.80
C LYS A 526 26.56 42.72 -33.71
N GLN A 527 26.87 41.53 -33.22
CA GLN A 527 26.78 40.27 -33.93
C GLN A 527 25.46 39.61 -33.54
N ILE A 528 24.61 39.28 -34.50
CA ILE A 528 23.37 38.49 -34.23
C ILE A 528 23.80 37.04 -34.08
N LEU A 529 23.56 36.46 -32.91
CA LEU A 529 23.72 35.03 -32.71
C LEU A 529 22.54 34.32 -33.38
N GLU A 530 22.82 33.50 -34.41
CA GLU A 530 21.87 32.47 -34.84
C GLU A 530 21.84 31.42 -33.75
N VAL A 531 20.81 31.46 -32.92
CA VAL A 531 20.60 30.46 -31.86
C VAL A 531 19.84 29.30 -32.46
N ASP A 532 20.41 28.11 -32.40
CA ASP A 532 19.70 26.84 -32.61
C ASP A 532 18.69 26.68 -31.47
N ASN A 533 17.52 27.27 -31.60
CA ASN A 533 16.47 27.24 -30.57
C ASN A 533 15.31 26.37 -31.03
N GLU A 534 15.33 25.10 -30.65
CA GLU A 534 14.05 24.41 -30.45
C GLU A 534 13.21 25.28 -29.52
N TRP A 535 12.02 25.67 -29.96
CA TRP A 535 11.10 26.38 -29.09
C TRP A 535 10.13 25.40 -28.46
N ARG A 536 9.85 25.62 -27.22
CA ARG A 536 8.85 24.84 -26.49
C ARG A 536 7.53 25.60 -26.53
N CYS A 537 6.45 24.90 -26.94
CA CYS A 537 5.12 25.51 -26.95
C CYS A 537 4.68 25.77 -25.51
N GLU A 538 4.36 27.01 -25.17
CA GLU A 538 3.90 27.41 -23.85
C GLU A 538 2.48 26.85 -23.53
N ILE A 539 1.72 26.45 -24.57
CA ILE A 539 0.36 25.93 -24.43
C ILE A 539 0.33 24.43 -24.06
N CYS A 540 1.15 23.60 -24.74
CA CYS A 540 1.09 22.15 -24.57
C CYS A 540 2.43 21.51 -24.19
N GLY A 541 3.49 22.30 -24.01
CA GLY A 541 4.81 21.81 -23.61
C GLY A 541 5.61 21.08 -24.71
N THR A 542 5.06 20.93 -25.92
CA THR A 542 5.73 20.20 -27.00
C THR A 542 6.94 20.98 -27.51
N LYS A 543 8.09 20.30 -27.66
CA LYS A 543 9.27 20.84 -28.31
C LYS A 543 9.08 20.86 -29.82
N ASN A 544 9.37 21.99 -30.44
CA ASN A 544 9.21 22.24 -31.87
C ASN A 544 10.53 22.72 -32.51
N SER A 545 10.73 22.34 -33.76
CA SER A 545 11.85 22.87 -34.55
C SER A 545 11.73 24.39 -34.77
N PRO A 546 12.83 25.12 -34.76
CA PRO A 546 12.82 26.56 -35.04
C PRO A 546 12.28 26.91 -36.43
N LEU A 547 12.18 25.95 -37.32
CA LEU A 547 11.59 26.09 -38.68
C LEU A 547 10.06 26.03 -38.70
N LEU A 548 9.43 25.73 -37.58
CA LEU A 548 7.96 25.60 -37.47
C LEU A 548 7.39 26.83 -36.76
N ASP A 549 6.55 27.58 -37.44
CA ASP A 549 5.79 28.71 -36.86
C ASP A 549 4.55 28.25 -36.09
N ILE A 550 4.23 26.97 -36.16
CA ILE A 550 3.02 26.33 -35.56
C ILE A 550 3.45 25.11 -34.78
N CYS A 551 2.96 24.97 -33.55
CA CYS A 551 3.23 23.83 -32.71
C CYS A 551 2.67 22.52 -33.31
N LYS A 552 3.52 21.52 -33.49
CA LYS A 552 3.12 20.18 -33.98
C LYS A 552 2.19 19.43 -33.02
N GLY A 553 2.13 19.84 -31.73
CA GLY A 553 1.31 19.19 -30.71
C GLY A 553 -0.11 19.76 -30.59
N CYS A 554 -0.27 21.07 -30.65
CA CYS A 554 -1.58 21.73 -30.44
C CYS A 554 -2.03 22.65 -31.57
N GLY A 555 -1.20 22.89 -32.59
CA GLY A 555 -1.54 23.76 -33.72
C GLY A 555 -1.47 25.28 -33.46
N GLU A 556 -0.97 25.68 -32.28
CA GLU A 556 -0.83 27.11 -31.95
C GLU A 556 0.46 27.70 -32.52
N LYS A 557 0.44 29.03 -32.87
CA LYS A 557 1.61 29.74 -33.39
C LYS A 557 2.72 29.92 -32.34
N ILE A 558 3.97 29.99 -32.80
CA ILE A 558 5.12 30.34 -31.96
C ILE A 558 4.85 31.68 -31.24
N GLY A 559 5.15 31.73 -29.94
CA GLY A 559 4.91 32.93 -29.12
C GLY A 559 3.47 33.14 -28.65
N THR A 560 2.54 32.22 -28.93
CA THR A 560 1.23 32.21 -28.29
C THR A 560 1.45 31.86 -26.82
N LYS A 561 1.37 32.84 -25.93
CA LYS A 561 1.50 32.64 -24.47
C LYS A 561 0.18 32.20 -23.89
N LEU A 562 0.24 31.41 -22.86
CA LEU A 562 -0.89 31.17 -21.95
C LEU A 562 -1.10 32.43 -21.13
N HIS A 563 -1.58 33.50 -21.78
CA HIS A 563 -1.90 34.74 -21.09
C HIS A 563 -3.38 34.77 -20.79
N LEU A 564 -3.71 34.46 -19.55
CA LEU A 564 -4.88 35.03 -18.93
C LEU A 564 -4.50 36.49 -18.63
N SER A 565 -5.12 37.44 -19.30
CA SER A 565 -4.80 38.85 -19.05
C SER A 565 -5.20 39.21 -17.62
N GLU A 566 -4.41 40.05 -16.95
CA GLU A 566 -4.71 40.51 -15.59
C GLU A 566 -6.11 41.13 -15.52
N GLU A 567 -6.52 41.91 -16.53
CA GLU A 567 -7.85 42.50 -16.64
C GLU A 567 -8.98 41.45 -16.68
N TYR A 568 -8.76 40.34 -17.35
CA TYR A 568 -9.71 39.23 -17.41
C TYR A 568 -9.84 38.55 -16.03
N LEU A 569 -8.70 38.34 -15.36
CA LEU A 569 -8.67 37.69 -14.04
C LEU A 569 -9.24 38.60 -12.94
N ASP A 570 -8.94 39.91 -12.97
CA ASP A 570 -9.52 40.88 -12.03
C ASP A 570 -11.02 41.00 -12.21
N GLY A 571 -11.56 40.84 -13.44
CA GLY A 571 -12.98 40.78 -13.72
C GLY A 571 -13.68 39.52 -13.21
N LEU A 572 -12.94 38.43 -12.95
CA LEU A 572 -13.47 37.17 -12.46
C LEU A 572 -13.25 36.93 -10.95
N ALA A 573 -12.54 37.79 -10.24
CA ALA A 573 -12.05 37.52 -8.90
C ALA A 573 -12.35 38.68 -7.95
N GLU A 574 -12.49 38.38 -6.67
CA GLU A 574 -12.60 39.35 -5.58
C GLU A 574 -11.33 39.26 -4.70
N GLU A 575 -10.81 40.43 -4.33
CA GLU A 575 -9.68 40.50 -3.40
C GLU A 575 -10.08 39.98 -2.01
N LYS A 576 -9.24 39.16 -1.42
CA LYS A 576 -9.38 38.64 -0.06
C LYS A 576 -8.30 39.21 0.84
N PRO A 577 -8.54 40.33 1.49
CA PRO A 577 -7.55 41.00 2.35
C PRO A 577 -6.99 40.10 3.46
N GLU A 578 -7.80 39.20 4.01
CA GLU A 578 -7.41 38.26 5.04
C GLU A 578 -6.38 37.22 4.57
N TYR A 579 -6.26 37.01 3.28
CA TYR A 579 -5.26 36.14 2.63
C TYR A 579 -4.13 36.90 1.96
N SER A 580 -4.16 38.24 1.98
CA SER A 580 -3.16 39.11 1.35
C SER A 580 -2.10 39.53 2.35
N ILE A 581 -0.83 39.61 1.93
CA ILE A 581 0.29 40.00 2.78
C ILE A 581 0.88 41.31 2.24
N ALA A 582 0.69 42.39 2.95
CA ALA A 582 1.15 43.72 2.53
C ALA A 582 2.68 43.86 2.54
N ASN A 583 3.35 43.25 3.54
CA ASN A 583 4.77 43.33 3.79
C ASN A 583 5.33 41.95 4.12
N CYS A 584 5.44 41.09 3.11
CA CYS A 584 6.01 39.75 3.28
C CYS A 584 7.53 39.84 3.34
N SER A 585 8.13 39.46 4.45
CA SER A 585 9.57 39.39 4.66
C SER A 585 9.95 38.25 5.59
N ILE A 586 11.17 37.75 5.45
CA ILE A 586 11.73 36.73 6.34
C ILE A 586 12.99 37.21 7.02
N GLN A 587 13.28 36.75 8.21
CA GLN A 587 14.52 37.04 8.93
C GLN A 587 15.65 36.17 8.37
N LEU A 588 16.75 36.80 8.02
CA LEU A 588 17.99 36.16 7.57
C LEU A 588 18.82 35.70 8.78
N ALA A 589 19.75 34.78 8.57
CA ALA A 589 20.66 34.27 9.61
C ALA A 589 21.50 35.35 10.32
N ASN A 590 21.70 36.47 9.65
CA ASN A 590 22.41 37.62 10.23
C ASN A 590 21.51 38.56 11.05
N GLY A 591 20.26 38.17 11.29
CA GLY A 591 19.28 38.95 12.05
C GLY A 591 18.56 40.06 11.29
N LYS A 592 18.95 40.34 10.03
CA LYS A 592 18.27 41.33 9.17
C LYS A 592 17.07 40.67 8.47
N TYR A 593 16.13 41.48 8.05
CA TYR A 593 14.98 41.03 7.24
C TYR A 593 15.25 41.26 5.75
N THR A 594 14.63 40.40 4.92
CA THR A 594 14.55 40.67 3.46
C THR A 594 13.73 41.94 3.20
N ASP A 595 13.86 42.51 2.00
CA ASP A 595 12.96 43.61 1.60
C ASP A 595 11.52 43.14 1.59
N ASN A 596 10.60 44.05 1.88
CA ASN A 596 9.18 43.79 1.90
C ASN A 596 8.65 43.44 0.49
N TYR A 597 7.91 42.35 0.40
CA TYR A 597 7.30 41.90 -0.83
C TYR A 597 5.78 41.85 -0.67
N LYS A 598 5.03 42.48 -1.57
CA LYS A 598 3.57 42.50 -1.51
C LYS A 598 3.00 41.27 -2.19
N VAL A 599 2.10 40.57 -1.51
CA VAL A 599 1.30 39.48 -2.07
C VAL A 599 -0.18 39.84 -1.94
N THR A 600 -0.85 39.96 -3.06
CA THR A 600 -2.29 40.24 -3.12
C THR A 600 -3.01 38.96 -3.56
N THR A 601 -3.95 38.49 -2.77
CA THR A 601 -4.71 37.27 -3.00
C THR A 601 -6.13 37.59 -3.42
N LEU A 602 -6.60 36.98 -4.52
CA LEU A 602 -7.93 37.11 -5.06
C LEU A 602 -8.57 35.74 -5.23
N PHE A 603 -9.84 35.59 -4.83
CA PHE A 603 -10.57 34.34 -5.04
C PHE A 603 -11.50 34.52 -6.24
N THR A 604 -11.43 33.57 -7.18
CA THR A 604 -12.22 33.60 -8.39
C THR A 604 -13.66 33.14 -8.15
N LEU A 605 -14.63 33.81 -8.77
CA LEU A 605 -16.03 33.45 -8.72
C LEU A 605 -16.40 32.28 -9.62
N SER A 606 -15.57 31.99 -10.62
CA SER A 606 -15.70 30.88 -11.57
C SER A 606 -14.36 30.18 -11.74
N HIS A 607 -14.37 28.98 -12.38
CA HIS A 607 -13.14 28.25 -12.66
C HIS A 607 -12.15 29.02 -13.53
N ILE A 608 -10.87 28.92 -13.18
CA ILE A 608 -9.78 29.47 -14.00
C ILE A 608 -9.53 28.49 -15.15
N VAL A 609 -10.05 28.81 -16.32
CA VAL A 609 -9.91 27.98 -17.53
C VAL A 609 -9.01 28.72 -18.53
N PRO A 610 -7.80 28.20 -18.82
CA PRO A 610 -6.98 28.74 -19.88
C PRO A 610 -7.69 28.60 -21.24
N ASN A 611 -7.59 29.62 -22.11
CA ASN A 611 -8.16 29.57 -23.45
C ASN A 611 -7.76 28.28 -24.18
N LYS A 612 -8.78 27.53 -24.67
CA LYS A 612 -8.66 26.25 -25.37
C LYS A 612 -8.22 25.05 -24.53
N SER A 613 -8.02 25.18 -23.21
CA SER A 613 -7.78 24.06 -22.30
C SER A 613 -9.11 23.54 -21.75
N LYS A 614 -9.23 22.21 -21.56
CA LYS A 614 -10.32 21.56 -20.81
C LYS A 614 -9.99 21.38 -19.33
N ILE A 615 -8.79 21.82 -18.90
CA ILE A 615 -8.28 21.62 -17.55
C ILE A 615 -8.45 22.93 -16.78
N ASN A 616 -9.12 22.88 -15.65
CA ASN A 616 -9.20 23.98 -14.71
C ASN A 616 -7.88 24.08 -13.94
N LEU A 617 -7.44 25.32 -13.66
CA LEU A 617 -6.28 25.57 -12.82
C LEU A 617 -6.72 25.84 -11.37
N PRO A 618 -6.04 25.26 -10.36
CA PRO A 618 -6.33 25.56 -8.97
C PRO A 618 -6.01 26.99 -8.58
N TYR A 619 -4.99 27.58 -9.21
CA TYR A 619 -4.61 28.97 -9.03
C TYR A 619 -3.80 29.47 -10.24
N TYR A 620 -3.66 30.79 -10.34
CA TYR A 620 -2.84 31.45 -11.32
C TYR A 620 -2.14 32.65 -10.70
N THR A 621 -0.91 32.97 -11.14
CA THR A 621 -0.13 34.07 -10.56
C THR A 621 0.28 35.08 -11.63
N VAL A 622 0.25 36.36 -11.26
CA VAL A 622 0.73 37.46 -12.09
C VAL A 622 1.75 38.27 -11.29
N ASN A 623 2.94 38.46 -11.86
CA ASN A 623 3.97 39.29 -11.26
C ASN A 623 3.77 40.74 -11.74
N SER A 624 3.77 41.69 -10.81
CA SER A 624 3.71 43.12 -11.09
C SER A 624 4.91 43.85 -10.51
N MET A 625 5.12 45.12 -10.89
CA MET A 625 6.19 45.95 -10.31
C MET A 625 5.99 46.16 -8.78
N GLN A 626 4.82 45.97 -8.27
CA GLN A 626 4.46 46.20 -6.86
C GLN A 626 4.35 44.91 -6.02
N GLY A 627 4.56 43.73 -6.61
CA GLY A 627 4.45 42.45 -5.93
C GLY A 627 3.82 41.39 -6.81
N LYS A 628 3.22 40.38 -6.19
CA LYS A 628 2.58 39.22 -6.85
C LYS A 628 1.09 39.20 -6.56
N LYS A 629 0.27 39.05 -7.60
CA LYS A 629 -1.14 38.73 -7.48
C LYS A 629 -1.32 37.23 -7.61
N ILE A 630 -2.10 36.63 -6.72
CA ILE A 630 -2.42 35.21 -6.69
C ILE A 630 -3.93 35.05 -6.81
N TYR A 631 -4.39 34.50 -7.93
CA TYR A 631 -5.79 34.19 -8.19
C TYR A 631 -6.04 32.73 -7.82
N ILE A 632 -6.92 32.45 -6.87
CA ILE A 632 -7.23 31.11 -6.37
C ILE A 632 -8.66 30.75 -6.77
N ASP A 633 -8.83 29.55 -7.35
CA ASP A 633 -10.14 28.97 -7.60
C ASP A 633 -10.60 28.11 -6.41
N PRO A 634 -11.41 28.61 -5.49
CA PRO A 634 -11.82 27.88 -4.31
C PRO A 634 -12.73 26.68 -4.63
N LYS A 635 -13.28 26.63 -5.84
CA LYS A 635 -14.13 25.52 -6.31
C LYS A 635 -13.36 24.41 -6.98
N HIS A 636 -12.04 24.56 -7.17
CA HIS A 636 -11.19 23.51 -7.75
C HIS A 636 -11.08 22.30 -6.83
N GLU A 637 -10.97 21.09 -7.39
CA GLU A 637 -10.90 19.82 -6.64
C GLU A 637 -9.77 19.80 -5.60
N LEU A 638 -8.67 20.50 -5.84
CA LEU A 638 -7.56 20.62 -4.90
C LEU A 638 -8.04 21.10 -3.52
N PHE A 639 -8.92 22.10 -3.48
CA PHE A 639 -9.41 22.70 -2.24
C PHE A 639 -10.64 21.99 -1.70
N ASN A 640 -11.56 21.57 -2.57
CA ASN A 640 -12.83 20.97 -2.17
C ASN A 640 -12.76 19.48 -1.83
N LYS A 641 -11.87 18.73 -2.51
CA LYS A 641 -11.86 17.25 -2.45
C LYS A 641 -10.59 16.71 -1.81
N TYR A 642 -9.46 17.36 -2.07
CA TYR A 642 -8.16 16.87 -1.64
C TYR A 642 -7.58 17.62 -0.44
N GLY A 643 -8.34 18.50 0.22
CA GLY A 643 -7.95 19.18 1.46
C GLY A 643 -6.81 20.19 1.33
N GLY A 644 -6.53 20.65 0.09
CA GLY A 644 -5.57 21.73 -0.13
C GLY A 644 -6.05 23.04 0.54
N LYS A 645 -5.12 23.79 1.13
CA LYS A 645 -5.44 25.09 1.77
C LYS A 645 -4.85 26.24 0.94
N ALA A 646 -5.59 27.34 0.84
CA ALA A 646 -5.16 28.53 0.11
C ALA A 646 -3.86 29.11 0.71
N GLU A 647 -3.70 29.08 2.01
CA GLU A 647 -2.56 29.57 2.76
C GLU A 647 -1.25 28.89 2.33
N TYR A 648 -1.29 27.59 2.02
CA TYR A 648 -0.10 26.88 1.54
C TYR A 648 0.30 27.32 0.13
N VAL A 649 -0.66 27.59 -0.75
CA VAL A 649 -0.40 28.10 -2.10
C VAL A 649 0.20 29.51 -2.01
N ILE A 650 -0.37 30.36 -1.18
CA ILE A 650 0.07 31.75 -1.01
C ILE A 650 1.50 31.79 -0.43
N ALA A 651 1.73 30.99 0.64
CA ALA A 651 3.04 30.92 1.26
C ALA A 651 4.11 30.35 0.33
N TYR A 652 3.76 29.36 -0.50
CA TYR A 652 4.67 28.79 -1.49
C TYR A 652 5.05 29.80 -2.58
N GLU A 653 4.07 30.51 -3.14
CA GLU A 653 4.28 31.51 -4.18
C GLU A 653 5.02 32.75 -3.66
N ALA A 654 4.78 33.15 -2.42
CA ALA A 654 5.55 34.19 -1.75
C ALA A 654 6.99 33.74 -1.49
N ALA A 655 7.19 32.50 -1.07
CA ALA A 655 8.51 31.93 -0.83
C ALA A 655 9.35 31.84 -2.10
N LEU A 656 8.74 31.42 -3.22
CA LEU A 656 9.40 31.44 -4.54
C LEU A 656 9.83 32.84 -4.92
N ALA A 657 8.95 33.82 -4.77
CA ALA A 657 9.25 35.20 -5.13
C ALA A 657 10.42 35.78 -4.29
N ILE A 658 10.44 35.49 -2.98
CA ILE A 658 11.54 35.89 -2.10
C ILE A 658 12.84 35.16 -2.50
N TYR A 659 12.78 33.87 -2.75
CA TYR A 659 13.92 33.05 -3.12
C TYR A 659 14.57 33.54 -4.44
N ASP A 660 13.75 33.87 -5.46
CA ASP A 660 14.22 34.33 -6.77
C ASP A 660 14.80 35.74 -6.71
N ASN A 661 14.28 36.62 -5.86
CA ASN A 661 14.76 38.00 -5.71
C ASN A 661 16.01 38.12 -4.82
N TYR A 662 16.36 37.07 -4.09
CA TYR A 662 17.54 37.02 -3.22
C TYR A 662 18.50 35.90 -3.62
N PRO A 663 19.32 36.05 -4.65
CA PRO A 663 20.29 35.03 -5.08
C PRO A 663 21.27 34.62 -3.99
N SER A 664 21.53 35.47 -3.00
CA SER A 664 22.38 35.16 -1.82
C SER A 664 21.78 34.09 -0.91
N LEU A 665 20.48 33.83 -0.98
CA LEU A 665 19.82 32.74 -0.24
C LEU A 665 20.12 31.38 -0.87
N SER A 666 20.48 31.34 -2.17
CA SER A 666 20.76 30.10 -2.91
C SER A 666 22.23 29.68 -2.89
N VAL A 667 23.15 30.60 -2.54
CA VAL A 667 24.60 30.36 -2.56
C VAL A 667 25.11 30.14 -1.13
N GLY A 668 25.30 28.88 -0.77
CA GLY A 668 26.11 28.52 0.40
C GLY A 668 25.38 28.19 1.72
N TYR A 669 24.05 28.33 1.82
CA TYR A 669 23.29 27.99 3.03
C TYR A 669 22.16 26.97 2.73
N LYS A 670 22.35 25.73 3.15
CA LYS A 670 21.33 24.68 3.11
C LYS A 670 20.04 24.99 3.93
N GLU A 671 20.05 26.08 4.70
CA GLU A 671 19.00 26.47 5.62
C GLU A 671 17.86 27.27 4.97
N HIS A 672 18.08 27.80 3.77
CA HIS A 672 17.11 28.63 3.04
C HIS A 672 16.62 27.97 1.74
N THR A 673 16.00 26.81 1.87
CA THR A 673 15.22 26.24 0.76
C THR A 673 13.89 26.98 0.64
N VAL A 674 13.25 26.92 -0.54
CA VAL A 674 11.89 27.44 -0.73
C VAL A 674 10.92 26.89 0.32
N ALA A 675 11.07 25.64 0.70
CA ALA A 675 10.26 25.02 1.75
C ALA A 675 10.47 25.67 3.12
N ASN A 676 11.72 26.00 3.51
CA ASN A 676 11.97 26.65 4.79
C ASN A 676 11.45 28.09 4.81
N ILE A 677 11.57 28.82 3.68
CA ILE A 677 10.99 30.15 3.54
C ILE A 677 9.45 30.07 3.63
N MET A 678 8.83 29.14 2.94
CA MET A 678 7.41 28.89 3.01
C MET A 678 6.91 28.64 4.45
N TRP A 679 7.60 27.77 5.21
CA TRP A 679 7.26 27.53 6.61
C TRP A 679 7.42 28.78 7.49
N ASN A 680 8.44 29.63 7.25
CA ASN A 680 8.56 30.89 7.96
C ASN A 680 7.41 31.85 7.66
N ILE A 681 6.96 31.91 6.40
CA ILE A 681 5.79 32.71 6.01
C ILE A 681 4.52 32.17 6.65
N ILE A 682 4.28 30.87 6.60
CA ILE A 682 3.14 30.24 7.27
C ILE A 682 3.12 30.59 8.76
N ARG A 683 4.24 30.41 9.42
CA ARG A 683 4.37 30.69 10.84
C ARG A 683 4.14 32.18 11.18
N SER A 684 4.61 33.09 10.33
CA SER A 684 4.55 34.53 10.59
C SER A 684 3.19 35.15 10.24
N TYR A 685 2.51 34.66 9.23
CA TYR A 685 1.32 35.31 8.67
C TYR A 685 0.04 34.47 8.74
N PHE A 686 0.15 33.14 8.81
CA PHE A 686 -1.00 32.23 8.79
C PHE A 686 -1.13 31.33 10.02
N PHE A 687 -0.23 31.46 10.99
CA PHE A 687 -0.25 30.60 12.18
C PHE A 687 -1.54 30.70 12.99
N SER A 688 -2.11 31.90 13.12
CA SER A 688 -3.38 32.13 13.82
C SER A 688 -4.60 31.55 13.09
N SER A 689 -4.58 31.52 11.75
CA SER A 689 -5.65 30.89 10.97
C SER A 689 -5.58 29.35 11.01
N LEU A 690 -4.38 28.79 11.17
CA LEU A 690 -4.18 27.35 11.34
C LEU A 690 -4.56 26.89 12.77
N GLN A 691 -4.32 27.71 13.79
CA GLN A 691 -4.81 27.46 15.17
C GLN A 691 -6.32 27.65 15.32
N SER A 692 -6.95 28.50 14.50
CA SER A 692 -8.39 28.66 14.53
C SER A 692 -9.16 27.38 14.20
N ASP A 693 -8.56 26.46 13.44
CA ASP A 693 -9.19 25.18 13.16
C ASP A 693 -9.41 24.34 14.41
N GLU A 694 -8.44 24.30 15.33
CA GLU A 694 -8.58 23.57 16.61
C GLU A 694 -9.68 24.16 17.49
N ASN A 695 -9.73 25.47 17.62
CA ASN A 695 -10.76 26.15 18.41
C ASN A 695 -12.15 26.02 17.75
N VAL A 696 -12.22 26.08 16.42
CA VAL A 696 -13.47 25.86 15.67
C VAL A 696 -13.97 24.44 15.87
N ILE A 697 -13.08 23.45 15.85
CA ILE A 697 -13.44 22.04 16.10
C ILE A 697 -13.94 21.90 17.55
N LYS A 698 -13.24 22.49 18.54
CA LYS A 698 -13.66 22.47 19.94
C LYS A 698 -15.05 23.09 20.14
N GLU A 699 -15.34 24.23 19.52
CA GLU A 699 -16.66 24.87 19.58
C GLU A 699 -17.77 23.99 18.92
N ARG A 700 -17.49 23.36 17.78
CA ARG A 700 -18.44 22.44 17.15
C ARG A 700 -18.71 21.21 18.02
N ILE A 701 -17.69 20.69 18.67
CA ILE A 701 -17.80 19.55 19.59
C ILE A 701 -18.65 19.96 20.80
N ARG A 702 -18.41 21.13 21.41
CA ARG A 702 -19.21 21.63 22.52
C ARG A 702 -20.69 21.81 22.14
N SER A 703 -20.95 22.34 20.97
CA SER A 703 -22.31 22.48 20.44
C SER A 703 -23.00 21.12 20.25
N LEU A 704 -22.25 20.11 19.77
CA LEU A 704 -22.76 18.74 19.63
C LEU A 704 -23.07 18.10 20.99
N ILE A 705 -22.21 18.28 22.00
CA ILE A 705 -22.41 17.74 23.35
C ILE A 705 -23.59 18.42 24.02
N SER A 706 -23.73 19.75 23.88
CA SER A 706 -24.90 20.48 24.36
C SER A 706 -26.21 19.94 23.78
N ASN A 707 -26.24 19.66 22.48
CA ASN A 707 -27.40 19.03 21.82
C ASN A 707 -27.67 17.61 22.38
N ILE A 708 -26.63 16.84 22.67
CA ILE A 708 -26.76 15.53 23.31
C ILE A 708 -27.40 15.66 24.67
N TYR A 709 -26.91 16.56 25.51
CA TYR A 709 -27.45 16.79 26.86
C TYR A 709 -28.91 17.31 26.84
N ASP A 710 -29.24 18.20 25.90
CA ASP A 710 -30.63 18.70 25.72
C ASP A 710 -31.57 17.54 25.38
N ARG A 711 -31.17 16.60 24.53
CA ARG A 711 -31.99 15.44 24.17
C ARG A 711 -32.19 14.49 25.34
N ILE A 712 -31.10 14.20 26.07
CA ILE A 712 -31.15 13.27 27.22
C ILE A 712 -32.04 13.84 28.32
N SER A 713 -31.98 15.15 28.59
CA SER A 713 -32.69 15.79 29.72
C SER A 713 -34.21 15.51 29.72
N GLY A 714 -34.84 15.28 28.56
CA GLY A 714 -36.26 14.94 28.46
C GLY A 714 -36.61 13.47 28.78
N PHE A 715 -35.59 12.59 28.96
CA PHE A 715 -35.79 11.16 29.15
C PHE A 715 -35.21 10.62 30.47
N VAL A 716 -34.68 11.48 31.32
CA VAL A 716 -34.14 11.09 32.62
C VAL A 716 -35.28 10.88 33.60
N SER A 717 -35.29 9.69 34.25
CA SER A 717 -36.22 9.35 35.33
C SER A 717 -35.56 9.47 36.73
N GLU A 718 -36.36 9.54 37.80
CA GLU A 718 -35.87 9.56 39.18
C GLU A 718 -34.91 8.39 39.54
N ASP A 719 -35.08 7.22 38.92
CA ASP A 719 -34.22 6.05 39.08
C ASP A 719 -32.77 6.27 38.59
N VAL A 720 -32.55 7.18 37.65
CA VAL A 720 -31.21 7.50 37.15
C VAL A 720 -30.39 8.26 38.18
N GLN A 721 -31.04 9.11 39.01
CA GLN A 721 -30.38 9.89 40.03
C GLN A 721 -29.66 9.00 41.09
N SER A 722 -30.31 7.88 41.47
CA SER A 722 -29.74 6.96 42.48
C SER A 722 -28.47 6.27 42.02
N ASP A 723 -28.26 6.15 40.71
CA ASP A 723 -27.18 5.44 40.11
C ASP A 723 -26.02 6.36 39.62
N LEU A 724 -26.17 7.68 39.75
CA LEU A 724 -25.10 8.61 39.36
C LEU A 724 -23.84 8.45 40.22
N SER A 725 -22.71 8.49 39.57
CA SER A 725 -21.42 8.51 40.31
C SER A 725 -21.28 9.81 41.13
N LYS A 726 -20.59 9.72 42.23
CA LYS A 726 -20.27 10.87 43.11
C LYS A 726 -19.62 12.02 42.32
N GLU A 727 -18.76 11.67 41.39
CA GLU A 727 -18.05 12.61 40.51
C GLU A 727 -18.99 13.43 39.61
N LEU A 728 -19.99 12.81 39.02
CA LEU A 728 -20.99 13.49 38.18
C LEU A 728 -21.87 14.42 39.04
N ILE A 729 -22.27 13.97 40.23
CA ILE A 729 -23.04 14.79 41.18
C ILE A 729 -22.24 16.02 41.60
N GLU A 730 -20.98 15.86 42.01
CA GLU A 730 -20.08 16.95 42.41
C GLU A 730 -19.89 17.96 41.28
N ASN A 731 -19.73 17.51 40.02
CA ASN A 731 -19.62 18.38 38.86
C ASN A 731 -20.89 19.25 38.64
N VAL A 732 -22.08 18.63 38.71
CA VAL A 732 -23.35 19.37 38.61
C VAL A 732 -23.50 20.40 39.73
N VAL A 733 -23.19 20.01 40.97
CA VAL A 733 -23.27 20.92 42.14
C VAL A 733 -22.32 22.11 41.98
N GLN A 734 -21.08 21.86 41.53
CA GLN A 734 -20.10 22.92 41.31
C GLN A 734 -20.59 23.90 40.23
N ASN A 735 -21.06 23.41 39.10
CA ASN A 735 -21.54 24.23 38.01
C ASN A 735 -22.82 25.02 38.36
N LEU A 736 -23.71 24.47 39.18
CA LEU A 736 -24.88 25.20 39.68
C LEU A 736 -24.46 26.31 40.63
N LEU A 737 -23.47 26.11 41.50
CA LEU A 737 -22.96 27.12 42.42
C LEU A 737 -22.24 28.25 41.66
N GLU A 738 -21.40 27.92 40.69
CA GLU A 738 -20.69 28.90 39.86
C GLU A 738 -21.63 29.78 39.05
N ASN A 739 -22.79 29.24 38.64
CA ASN A 739 -23.83 29.96 37.90
C ASN A 739 -24.87 30.69 38.83
N ASN A 740 -24.64 30.74 40.13
CA ASN A 740 -25.57 31.29 41.12
C ASN A 740 -26.97 30.65 41.08
N LYS A 741 -27.06 29.36 40.78
CA LYS A 741 -28.34 28.60 40.68
C LYS A 741 -28.40 27.49 41.75
N GLY A 742 -27.63 27.57 42.80
CA GLY A 742 -27.59 26.55 43.87
C GLY A 742 -28.93 26.28 44.56
N GLU A 743 -29.85 27.26 44.55
CA GLU A 743 -31.21 27.08 45.07
C GLU A 743 -32.04 26.07 44.34
N ARG A 744 -31.71 25.77 43.06
CA ARG A 744 -32.39 24.80 42.18
C ARG A 744 -31.83 23.37 42.28
N LEU A 745 -30.90 23.09 43.16
CA LEU A 745 -30.20 21.83 43.25
C LEU A 745 -31.16 20.62 43.32
N SER A 746 -32.16 20.70 44.20
CA SER A 746 -33.16 19.62 44.30
C SER A 746 -34.08 19.51 43.10
N GLU A 747 -34.41 20.61 42.46
CA GLU A 747 -35.29 20.62 41.31
C GLU A 747 -34.64 19.96 40.10
N VAL A 748 -33.39 20.35 39.78
CA VAL A 748 -32.69 19.85 38.60
C VAL A 748 -32.43 18.33 38.61
N PHE A 749 -32.29 17.75 39.78
CA PHE A 749 -32.17 16.29 39.89
C PHE A 749 -33.51 15.57 39.78
N VAL A 750 -34.62 16.18 40.22
CA VAL A 750 -35.96 15.61 40.12
C VAL A 750 -36.51 15.65 38.68
N ASP A 751 -36.27 16.76 37.98
CA ASP A 751 -36.77 16.96 36.61
C ASP A 751 -35.83 16.48 35.53
N GLY A 752 -34.66 15.91 35.91
CA GLY A 752 -33.64 15.36 34.98
C GLY A 752 -32.81 16.43 34.27
N SER A 753 -33.03 17.73 34.55
CA SER A 753 -32.28 18.81 33.87
C SER A 753 -30.87 18.97 34.37
N PHE A 754 -30.44 18.19 35.39
CA PHE A 754 -29.04 18.16 35.86
C PHE A 754 -28.03 17.89 34.75
N VAL A 755 -28.41 17.12 33.72
CA VAL A 755 -27.55 16.78 32.56
C VAL A 755 -27.06 18.04 31.84
N LYS A 756 -27.85 19.10 31.81
CA LYS A 756 -27.49 20.41 31.20
C LYS A 756 -26.45 21.20 32.00
N TYR A 757 -26.16 20.77 33.23
CA TYR A 757 -25.16 21.36 34.11
C TYR A 757 -23.91 20.50 34.23
N LEU A 758 -23.77 19.45 33.46
CA LEU A 758 -22.52 18.67 33.31
C LEU A 758 -21.56 19.38 32.38
N ASP A 759 -20.28 19.34 32.74
CA ASP A 759 -19.22 19.77 31.81
C ASP A 759 -19.20 18.91 30.56
N ASP A 760 -18.79 19.49 29.42
CA ASP A 760 -18.69 18.79 28.13
C ASP A 760 -17.82 17.53 28.22
N VAL A 761 -16.77 17.54 29.04
CA VAL A 761 -15.87 16.41 29.24
C VAL A 761 -16.50 15.23 30.02
N LYS A 762 -17.66 15.44 30.66
CA LYS A 762 -18.40 14.39 31.39
C LYS A 762 -19.33 13.56 30.53
N VAL A 763 -19.45 13.86 29.23
CA VAL A 763 -20.34 13.12 28.30
C VAL A 763 -19.95 11.65 28.18
N SER A 764 -18.65 11.32 28.14
CA SER A 764 -18.20 9.94 28.08
C SER A 764 -18.47 9.19 29.39
N SER A 765 -18.26 9.81 30.53
CA SER A 765 -18.55 9.22 31.87
C SER A 765 -20.05 8.92 32.01
N LEU A 766 -20.91 9.86 31.57
CA LEU A 766 -22.36 9.64 31.55
C LEU A 766 -22.78 8.50 30.62
N PHE A 767 -22.18 8.44 29.43
CA PHE A 767 -22.42 7.36 28.47
C PHE A 767 -22.02 5.98 29.02
N GLN A 768 -20.84 5.87 29.64
CA GLN A 768 -20.37 4.62 30.21
C GLN A 768 -21.26 4.14 31.37
N LEU A 769 -21.76 5.08 32.16
CA LEU A 769 -22.62 4.77 33.29
C LEU A 769 -24.05 4.36 32.85
N LYS A 770 -24.65 5.08 31.92
CA LYS A 770 -26.03 4.92 31.49
C LYS A 770 -26.16 4.97 29.95
N PRO A 771 -25.65 3.98 29.22
CA PRO A 771 -25.72 3.94 27.77
C PRO A 771 -27.16 3.92 27.23
N ASP A 772 -28.12 3.41 28.02
CA ASP A 772 -29.54 3.39 27.65
C ASP A 772 -30.13 4.77 27.37
N LEU A 773 -29.56 5.85 27.97
CA LEU A 773 -29.98 7.23 27.73
C LEU A 773 -29.55 7.79 26.38
N PHE A 774 -28.74 7.05 25.62
CA PHE A 774 -28.20 7.55 24.37
C PHE A 774 -28.80 6.86 23.13
N PHE A 775 -29.32 5.66 23.27
CA PHE A 775 -29.78 4.85 22.12
C PHE A 775 -31.31 4.89 21.91
N ASP A 776 -31.78 4.12 20.95
CA ASP A 776 -33.21 3.89 20.65
C ASP A 776 -33.98 5.14 20.22
N GLY A 777 -33.28 6.11 19.58
CA GLY A 777 -33.87 7.35 19.05
C GLY A 777 -33.82 8.53 20.00
N ILE A 778 -33.21 8.42 21.17
CA ILE A 778 -32.98 9.55 22.12
C ILE A 778 -31.88 10.46 21.57
N VAL A 779 -30.65 9.95 21.50
CA VAL A 779 -29.49 10.62 20.91
C VAL A 779 -29.13 9.94 19.59
N PHE A 780 -28.90 8.63 19.66
CA PHE A 780 -28.52 7.83 18.49
C PHE A 780 -29.71 6.99 17.99
N ALA A 781 -29.83 6.93 16.64
CA ALA A 781 -30.88 6.15 16.00
C ALA A 781 -30.70 4.62 16.10
N ASP A 782 -29.47 4.17 16.46
CA ASP A 782 -29.15 2.75 16.54
C ASP A 782 -30.00 2.06 17.63
N ASN A 783 -30.60 0.92 17.27
CA ASN A 783 -31.41 0.13 18.19
C ASN A 783 -30.50 -0.53 19.25
N TYR A 784 -30.80 -0.31 20.50
CA TYR A 784 -30.10 -0.86 21.65
C TYR A 784 -31.00 -1.77 22.49
N ASN A 785 -32.05 -1.22 23.09
CA ASN A 785 -33.03 -1.99 23.83
C ASN A 785 -34.12 -2.60 22.95
N LYS A 786 -34.41 -1.99 21.80
CA LYS A 786 -35.46 -2.42 20.85
C LYS A 786 -35.00 -3.47 19.84
N ILE A 787 -33.90 -4.20 20.10
CA ILE A 787 -33.44 -5.30 19.25
C ILE A 787 -34.43 -6.47 19.40
N GLU A 788 -35.08 -6.86 18.30
CA GLU A 788 -36.06 -7.93 18.25
C GLU A 788 -35.55 -9.16 17.47
N GLY A 789 -36.09 -10.35 17.74
CA GLY A 789 -35.82 -11.56 16.95
C GLY A 789 -34.50 -12.25 17.20
N VAL A 790 -33.75 -11.87 18.25
CA VAL A 790 -32.46 -12.48 18.60
C VAL A 790 -32.50 -13.04 20.03
N SER A 791 -31.60 -14.02 20.33
CA SER A 791 -31.44 -14.52 21.70
C SER A 791 -30.91 -13.43 22.63
N LEU A 792 -31.16 -13.60 23.94
CA LEU A 792 -30.65 -12.65 24.95
C LEU A 792 -29.12 -12.49 24.91
N GLU A 793 -28.41 -13.57 24.66
CA GLU A 793 -26.95 -13.57 24.54
C GLU A 793 -26.47 -12.71 23.34
N VAL A 794 -27.09 -12.88 22.18
CA VAL A 794 -26.81 -12.09 20.98
C VAL A 794 -27.18 -10.62 21.19
N LYS A 795 -28.28 -10.34 21.84
CA LYS A 795 -28.68 -8.99 22.20
C LYS A 795 -27.63 -8.32 23.09
N TYR A 796 -27.18 -9.00 24.14
CA TYR A 796 -26.13 -8.51 25.03
C TYR A 796 -24.82 -8.25 24.30
N ASP A 797 -24.41 -9.14 23.41
CA ASP A 797 -23.21 -8.94 22.58
C ASP A 797 -23.32 -7.74 21.64
N LEU A 798 -24.47 -7.50 21.04
CA LEU A 798 -24.73 -6.34 20.18
C LEU A 798 -24.71 -5.05 21.01
N GLN A 799 -25.34 -5.03 22.17
CA GLN A 799 -25.29 -3.90 23.12
C GLN A 799 -23.85 -3.57 23.50
N LYS A 800 -23.06 -4.56 23.88
CA LYS A 800 -21.65 -4.41 24.26
C LYS A 800 -20.79 -3.87 23.11
N ARG A 801 -21.05 -4.31 21.86
CA ARG A 801 -20.36 -3.76 20.67
C ARG A 801 -20.73 -2.31 20.40
N LEU A 802 -22.01 -1.95 20.54
CA LEU A 802 -22.45 -0.56 20.41
C LEU A 802 -21.81 0.33 21.48
N CYS A 803 -21.87 -0.07 22.75
CA CYS A 803 -21.24 0.67 23.84
C CYS A 803 -19.73 0.90 23.61
N ARG A 804 -18.99 -0.15 23.22
CA ARG A 804 -17.55 -0.02 22.91
C ARG A 804 -17.30 0.95 21.76
N LYS A 805 -18.10 0.83 20.68
CA LYS A 805 -17.95 1.66 19.49
C LYS A 805 -18.16 3.14 19.77
N TYR A 806 -19.26 3.49 20.41
CA TYR A 806 -19.59 4.88 20.70
C TYR A 806 -18.76 5.45 21.85
N GLY A 807 -18.44 4.63 22.86
CA GLY A 807 -17.53 5.01 23.94
C GLY A 807 -16.18 5.47 23.42
N ASN A 808 -15.53 4.69 22.54
CA ASN A 808 -14.24 5.05 21.95
C ASN A 808 -14.28 6.39 21.19
N TYR A 809 -15.40 6.72 20.52
CA TYR A 809 -15.53 8.01 19.84
C TYR A 809 -15.73 9.16 20.82
N LEU A 810 -16.54 8.96 21.86
CA LEU A 810 -16.75 9.97 22.89
C LEU A 810 -15.49 10.21 23.71
N ASP A 811 -14.74 9.16 24.06
CA ASP A 811 -13.44 9.28 24.73
C ASP A 811 -12.46 10.10 23.89
N SER A 812 -12.35 9.83 22.59
CA SER A 812 -11.47 10.60 21.70
C SER A 812 -11.86 12.09 21.62
N ILE A 813 -13.16 12.38 21.67
CA ILE A 813 -13.68 13.76 21.68
C ILE A 813 -13.38 14.47 23.00
N VAL A 814 -13.55 13.76 24.13
CA VAL A 814 -13.25 14.30 25.47
C VAL A 814 -11.75 14.55 25.63
N ASP A 815 -10.90 13.59 25.24
CA ASP A 815 -9.45 13.75 25.26
C ASP A 815 -8.99 15.01 24.50
N PHE A 816 -9.65 15.30 23.37
CA PHE A 816 -9.35 16.49 22.58
C PHE A 816 -9.77 17.79 23.28
N LEU A 817 -10.91 17.81 23.97
CA LEU A 817 -11.35 18.99 24.71
C LEU A 817 -10.39 19.33 25.88
N GLU A 818 -9.82 18.32 26.52
CA GLU A 818 -8.89 18.45 27.64
C GLU A 818 -7.45 18.72 27.20
N SER A 819 -7.07 18.34 25.99
CA SER A 819 -5.70 18.43 25.49
C SER A 819 -5.29 19.87 25.16
N LYS A 820 -4.02 20.21 25.44
CA LYS A 820 -3.43 21.52 25.06
C LYS A 820 -2.53 21.47 23.83
N ASN A 821 -2.04 20.29 23.45
CA ASN A 821 -1.15 20.10 22.30
C ASN A 821 -1.40 18.73 21.66
N MET A 822 -2.00 18.70 20.50
CA MET A 822 -2.22 17.46 19.75
C MET A 822 -1.49 17.46 18.41
N THR A 823 -1.11 16.30 17.95
CA THR A 823 -0.52 16.08 16.62
C THR A 823 -1.60 16.18 15.53
N SER A 824 -1.20 16.47 14.30
CA SER A 824 -2.13 16.51 13.16
C SER A 824 -2.92 15.21 12.97
N GLU A 825 -2.29 14.05 13.23
CA GLU A 825 -2.96 12.73 13.14
C GLU A 825 -4.04 12.55 14.22
N GLU A 826 -3.79 13.06 15.43
CA GLU A 826 -4.78 13.04 16.51
C GLU A 826 -5.97 13.96 16.21
N ILE A 827 -5.72 15.13 15.63
CA ILE A 827 -6.78 16.07 15.21
C ILE A 827 -7.65 15.43 14.11
N GLU A 828 -7.05 14.81 13.09
CA GLU A 828 -7.80 14.10 12.04
C GLU A 828 -8.66 12.95 12.62
N ARG A 829 -8.13 12.24 13.61
CA ARG A 829 -8.85 11.16 14.30
C ARG A 829 -10.06 11.69 15.06
N VAL A 830 -9.91 12.82 15.74
CA VAL A 830 -11.00 13.48 16.47
C VAL A 830 -12.04 14.04 15.49
N GLU A 831 -11.64 14.68 14.39
CA GLU A 831 -12.58 15.12 13.37
C GLU A 831 -13.39 13.95 12.79
N LEU A 832 -12.77 12.80 12.60
CA LEU A 832 -13.48 11.62 12.14
C LEU A 832 -14.49 11.13 13.19
N ALA A 833 -14.09 11.06 14.45
CA ALA A 833 -14.97 10.69 15.57
C ALA A 833 -16.16 11.65 15.68
N TYR A 834 -15.91 12.96 15.62
CA TYR A 834 -16.93 14.00 15.61
C TYR A 834 -17.93 13.82 14.44
N LYS A 835 -17.45 13.69 13.20
CA LYS A 835 -18.30 13.49 12.02
C LYS A 835 -19.15 12.22 12.09
N ILE A 836 -18.62 11.16 12.70
CA ILE A 836 -19.37 9.90 12.89
C ILE A 836 -20.47 10.11 13.92
N ILE A 837 -20.18 10.72 15.07
CA ILE A 837 -21.17 11.00 16.14
C ILE A 837 -22.25 11.95 15.59
N GLU A 838 -21.85 13.09 15.01
CA GLU A 838 -22.78 14.08 14.43
C GLU A 838 -23.77 13.44 13.43
N LYS A 839 -23.27 12.59 12.54
CA LYS A 839 -24.10 11.88 11.54
C LYS A 839 -25.07 10.87 12.16
N LYS A 840 -24.77 10.40 13.38
CA LYS A 840 -25.55 9.36 14.07
C LYS A 840 -26.54 9.95 15.07
N VAL A 841 -26.38 11.21 15.47
CA VAL A 841 -27.37 11.91 16.26
C VAL A 841 -28.63 12.07 15.41
N VAL A 842 -29.78 11.73 16.00
CA VAL A 842 -31.09 11.83 15.34
C VAL A 842 -31.29 13.26 14.85
N SER A 843 -31.49 13.48 13.55
CA SER A 843 -31.83 14.80 13.04
C SER A 843 -33.27 15.13 13.40
N ASP A 844 -33.55 16.37 13.86
CA ASP A 844 -34.88 16.90 13.98
C ASP A 844 -35.47 17.20 12.60
N VAL A 845 -35.83 16.13 11.85
CA VAL A 845 -36.63 16.25 10.63
C VAL A 845 -38.04 16.03 11.06
N CYS A 846 -38.77 17.16 11.21
CA CYS A 846 -40.22 17.17 11.15
C CYS A 846 -40.70 16.77 9.77
#